data_b98074d012378eb95a60520b81c05c9f
#
_entry.id   b98074d012378eb95a60520b81c05c9f
#
_cell.length_a   1.000
_cell.length_b   1.000
_cell.length_c   1.000
_cell.angle_alpha   90.00
_cell.angle_beta   90.00
_cell.angle_gamma   90.00
#
_symmetry.space_group_name_H-M   'P 1'
#
loop_
_entity.id
_entity.type
_entity.pdbx_description
1 polymer ?
#
loop_
_entity_poly.entity_id
_entity_poly.type
_entity_poly.pdbx_seq_one_letter_code
_entity_poly.pdbx_strand_id
1 'polypeptide(L)'
;MLRLRPARAAVPFLFVAALLTACGGGGGGGSGGGDTGTPAASPALTFSPATVTASIGAGTSQTLNVVATVVRPADFANAGTVFATLTDTTGVIQASAQVIRDSDTQYHAVLQTAPALAAGNYKGNFSVKLCRDSGCASQFPGSPMSLPYDFTVVPAGQATFSAVSALPLTATAQLGGAAPASVAVTISAAGRSWTASTGGAAWLKLDSASGSGNGTLNVSYDATGLAAGQYSTTLTVTASDNQSAALPVALTVLPSGLVLGSNSITFNAINGAPIASQIVSLDTDNKISANWTASSSAGWLGVSPTAGATPATTVLTVDPTVGKLASGTYTGNITVVPQGLATRTLPVTLNLSQATLLASSNSITLGGAYGRSFGGSQTLNLSLNTGTNSWPWSMVSLPAWATASVASGTVNQVLSSTVLAAKPANANVGVTSSLMSLFALVNGDLVAAPVLLTLNKDTHKLLPAETAVAFASTPGWTRLTRTIKVTDNYDSFGGMTATSNQPWLVVGVNGDKLILTADPTPMLNDTLSTATITLQASDPDASAPEPIRVALWKGAATPSGKTVVPLSYTNVITDPARPYAYVHNGGAVIDVYNLYTGLKEASMAGFSAHLGDMAAGLNGDYLYVVDIDNSRITEVNLATRAISRQLPLATAGTKATRLKVARPNGVEVLLLSDGQAFLTATFAALPKLPLSTGGTLAASGDGKLVVQQDEGGASSVQHTSIALDYAALNNGTLYSAKVPKASHTSPGTLGQDLLVRLNSSDKLLIYSASSTPKSCSVMLADDLGVQGYLPIGDATPNNIEVGVDGRIFCGGAVKSDSSDIWMYDSTGATLLKQFKLGSVGKQLLPRQMALSGDGWIVVGITDDGAVTIFPVGP
;
A
#
# COMPACT_ATOMS: atom_id res chain seq x y z
N MET A 1 23.32 -15.68 33.30
CA MET A 1 24.06 -15.27 34.52
C MET A 1 23.31 -15.72 35.74
N LEU A 2 24.05 -16.48 36.52
CA LEU A 2 24.07 -16.76 37.98
C LEU A 2 22.74 -17.22 38.59
N ARG A 3 22.71 -18.51 38.96
CA ARG A 3 23.06 -19.16 40.23
C ARG A 3 22.41 -18.56 41.46
N LEU A 4 21.63 -19.33 42.25
CA LEU A 4 22.08 -20.19 43.32
C LEU A 4 20.94 -20.88 44.05
N ARG A 5 21.21 -22.11 44.49
CA ARG A 5 20.51 -22.94 45.48
C ARG A 5 20.93 -22.46 46.94
N PRO A 6 20.53 -23.12 48.00
CA PRO A 6 19.37 -23.92 48.40
C PRO A 6 18.85 -23.59 49.80
N ALA A 7 17.74 -24.19 50.24
CA ALA A 7 17.59 -24.61 51.65
C ALA A 7 16.47 -25.65 51.79
N ARG A 8 16.77 -26.70 52.57
CA ARG A 8 15.90 -27.78 52.98
C ARG A 8 15.00 -27.30 54.14
N ALA A 9 13.74 -27.78 54.14
CA ALA A 9 13.06 -28.14 55.39
C ALA A 9 11.85 -29.07 55.05
N ALA A 10 11.90 -30.22 55.64
CA ALA A 10 10.90 -31.12 56.23
C ALA A 10 9.49 -31.19 55.65
N VAL A 11 9.18 -32.37 55.28
CA VAL A 11 8.00 -33.16 55.00
C VAL A 11 6.76 -32.82 55.82
N PRO A 12 5.55 -32.85 55.24
CA PRO A 12 4.71 -34.04 55.42
C PRO A 12 4.16 -34.58 54.08
N PHE A 13 3.94 -35.89 54.10
CA PHE A 13 3.44 -36.79 53.07
C PHE A 13 2.33 -36.19 52.20
N LEU A 14 2.57 -36.13 50.90
CA LEU A 14 1.50 -36.00 49.94
C LEU A 14 1.73 -37.00 48.82
N PHE A 15 0.76 -37.90 48.66
CA PHE A 15 0.73 -38.85 47.57
C PHE A 15 0.69 -38.15 46.22
N VAL A 16 1.56 -38.54 45.33
CA VAL A 16 1.66 -38.02 43.96
C VAL A 16 0.44 -38.38 43.16
N ALA A 17 -0.24 -37.35 42.68
CA ALA A 17 -1.36 -37.50 41.75
C ALA A 17 -0.87 -37.93 40.36
N ALA A 18 -1.40 -39.04 39.88
CA ALA A 18 -1.25 -39.42 38.48
C ALA A 18 -2.22 -38.59 37.64
N LEU A 19 -1.69 -37.72 36.74
CA LEU A 19 -2.52 -36.98 35.79
C LEU A 19 -3.07 -37.89 34.72
N LEU A 20 -4.40 -38.09 34.76
CA LEU A 20 -5.16 -38.63 33.64
C LEU A 20 -5.65 -37.46 32.78
N THR A 21 -4.98 -37.15 31.72
CA THR A 21 -5.51 -36.28 30.66
C THR A 21 -6.31 -37.15 29.71
N ALA A 22 -7.63 -37.10 29.84
CA ALA A 22 -8.52 -37.68 28.85
C ALA A 22 -9.04 -36.61 27.92
N CYS A 23 -8.85 -36.82 26.62
CA CYS A 23 -9.41 -36.02 25.56
C CYS A 23 -10.90 -36.26 25.43
N GLY A 24 -11.70 -35.23 25.66
CA GLY A 24 -13.15 -35.33 25.63
C GLY A 24 -13.79 -35.01 24.30
N GLY A 25 -14.85 -35.59 24.00
CA GLY A 25 -15.79 -35.18 22.96
C GLY A 25 -17.21 -35.21 23.55
N GLY A 26 -17.88 -34.03 23.41
CA GLY A 26 -19.08 -33.74 24.15
C GLY A 26 -20.41 -34.31 23.60
N GLY A 27 -21.43 -34.11 24.38
CA GLY A 27 -22.82 -34.04 23.88
C GLY A 27 -23.87 -34.47 24.87
N GLY A 28 -24.54 -33.54 25.50
CA GLY A 28 -25.99 -33.37 25.60
C GLY A 28 -26.85 -34.30 26.53
N GLY A 29 -27.22 -33.76 27.61
CA GLY A 29 -28.55 -33.52 28.16
C GLY A 29 -29.58 -34.67 28.42
N GLY A 30 -30.13 -34.67 29.62
CA GLY A 30 -31.46 -35.22 29.89
C GLY A 30 -31.65 -35.78 31.29
N SER A 31 -32.42 -35.07 32.07
CA SER A 31 -32.88 -35.36 33.43
C SER A 31 -33.86 -36.54 33.51
N GLY A 32 -33.90 -37.21 34.64
CA GLY A 32 -35.02 -38.07 35.02
C GLY A 32 -34.67 -39.01 36.15
N GLY A 33 -35.22 -38.79 37.32
CA GLY A 33 -35.00 -39.54 38.54
C GLY A 33 -35.71 -40.87 38.58
N GLY A 34 -35.27 -41.73 39.47
CA GLY A 34 -35.91 -42.99 39.82
C GLY A 34 -35.00 -43.81 40.67
N ASP A 35 -35.23 -43.73 41.97
CA ASP A 35 -34.63 -44.52 43.01
C ASP A 35 -35.03 -46.02 42.92
N THR A 36 -34.08 -46.94 42.75
CA THR A 36 -34.19 -48.33 43.20
C THR A 36 -32.82 -48.96 43.27
N GLY A 37 -32.39 -49.44 44.45
CA GLY A 37 -31.47 -50.49 44.79
C GLY A 37 -30.21 -50.66 43.95
N THR A 38 -29.12 -50.08 44.40
CA THR A 38 -27.80 -50.19 43.76
C THR A 38 -27.25 -51.60 43.85
N PRO A 39 -26.98 -52.31 42.73
CA PRO A 39 -26.06 -53.42 42.75
C PRO A 39 -24.68 -52.93 43.16
N ALA A 40 -23.94 -53.72 43.98
CA ALA A 40 -22.59 -53.36 44.37
C ALA A 40 -21.80 -52.99 43.12
N ALA A 41 -21.27 -51.73 43.07
CA ALA A 41 -20.54 -51.23 41.91
C ALA A 41 -19.35 -52.18 41.65
N SER A 42 -19.25 -52.68 40.44
CA SER A 42 -18.11 -53.49 40.01
C SER A 42 -16.78 -52.74 40.33
N PRO A 43 -15.70 -53.45 40.71
CA PRO A 43 -14.45 -52.80 41.10
C PRO A 43 -13.92 -51.89 39.96
N ALA A 44 -13.39 -50.79 40.34
CA ALA A 44 -12.83 -49.81 39.39
C ALA A 44 -11.45 -50.24 38.83
N LEU A 45 -10.72 -51.04 39.60
CA LEU A 45 -9.44 -51.63 39.25
C LEU A 45 -9.46 -53.15 39.45
N THR A 46 -8.68 -53.84 38.65
CA THR A 46 -8.25 -55.22 38.91
C THR A 46 -6.78 -55.25 39.28
N PHE A 47 -6.39 -56.14 40.19
CA PHE A 47 -5.01 -56.18 40.62
C PHE A 47 -4.34 -57.46 40.14
N SER A 48 -3.08 -57.36 39.77
CA SER A 48 -2.22 -58.54 39.49
C SER A 48 -0.88 -58.37 40.23
N PRO A 49 -0.53 -59.23 41.13
CA PRO A 49 -1.31 -60.49 41.53
C PRO A 49 -2.60 -60.08 42.25
N ALA A 50 -3.61 -60.99 42.20
CA ALA A 50 -4.86 -60.78 42.92
C ALA A 50 -4.68 -60.91 44.45
N THR A 51 -3.60 -61.53 44.89
CA THR A 51 -3.12 -61.58 46.27
C THR A 51 -1.62 -61.30 46.28
N VAL A 52 -1.18 -60.34 47.06
CA VAL A 52 0.22 -59.97 47.21
C VAL A 52 0.89 -60.97 48.15
N THR A 53 1.86 -61.76 47.68
CA THR A 53 2.55 -62.79 48.52
C THR A 53 4.00 -62.36 48.68
N ALA A 54 4.54 -62.65 49.88
CA ALA A 54 5.95 -62.43 50.17
C ALA A 54 6.49 -63.43 51.15
N SER A 55 7.73 -63.89 50.96
CA SER A 55 8.50 -64.62 51.90
C SER A 55 9.74 -63.89 52.29
N ILE A 56 9.84 -63.36 53.51
CA ILE A 56 10.85 -62.46 54.03
C ILE A 56 11.48 -62.95 55.27
N GLY A 57 12.78 -62.68 55.47
CA GLY A 57 13.45 -62.89 56.75
C GLY A 57 13.07 -61.90 57.82
N ALA A 58 12.86 -62.35 59.05
CA ALA A 58 12.62 -61.38 60.12
C ALA A 58 13.77 -60.36 60.20
N GLY A 59 13.39 -59.12 60.27
CA GLY A 59 14.34 -57.96 60.22
C GLY A 59 14.77 -57.42 58.83
N THR A 60 14.26 -58.00 57.76
CA THR A 60 14.52 -57.56 56.37
C THR A 60 13.27 -57.01 55.71
N SER A 61 13.42 -56.26 54.66
CA SER A 61 12.32 -55.75 53.81
C SER A 61 12.46 -56.27 52.41
N GLN A 62 11.34 -56.53 51.73
CA GLN A 62 11.29 -56.94 50.33
C GLN A 62 10.41 -55.98 49.52
N THR A 63 10.85 -55.66 48.26
CA THR A 63 10.06 -54.92 47.33
C THR A 63 9.08 -55.80 46.59
N LEU A 64 7.82 -55.34 46.49
CA LEU A 64 6.73 -56.07 45.87
C LEU A 64 6.10 -55.13 44.82
N ASN A 65 5.80 -55.65 43.64
CA ASN A 65 5.14 -54.93 42.59
C ASN A 65 3.69 -55.44 42.41
N VAL A 66 2.76 -54.51 42.29
CA VAL A 66 1.36 -54.79 42.02
C VAL A 66 0.89 -53.96 40.83
N VAL A 67 0.44 -54.61 39.79
CA VAL A 67 -0.15 -53.94 38.61
C VAL A 67 -1.64 -53.76 38.86
N ALA A 68 -2.12 -52.60 38.72
CA ALA A 68 -3.51 -52.20 38.74
C ALA A 68 -3.97 -51.82 37.33
N THR A 69 -5.00 -52.50 36.83
CA THR A 69 -5.62 -52.25 35.52
C THR A 69 -6.98 -51.63 35.72
N VAL A 70 -7.20 -50.51 35.04
CA VAL A 70 -8.48 -49.76 35.04
C VAL A 70 -9.51 -50.55 34.24
N VAL A 71 -10.60 -51.02 34.89
CA VAL A 71 -11.63 -51.78 34.24
C VAL A 71 -12.60 -50.94 33.39
N ARG A 72 -12.85 -49.73 33.81
CA ARG A 72 -13.80 -48.81 33.16
C ARG A 72 -13.18 -47.43 32.95
N PRO A 73 -12.38 -47.25 31.91
CA PRO A 73 -11.72 -45.98 31.66
C PRO A 73 -12.70 -44.80 31.49
N ALA A 74 -13.91 -45.03 30.99
CA ALA A 74 -14.95 -44.03 30.82
C ALA A 74 -15.36 -43.31 32.12
N ASP A 75 -15.30 -44.03 33.28
CA ASP A 75 -15.64 -43.44 34.58
C ASP A 75 -14.65 -42.35 35.02
N PHE A 76 -13.51 -42.30 34.40
CA PHE A 76 -12.41 -41.37 34.69
C PHE A 76 -12.20 -40.29 33.61
N ALA A 77 -12.94 -40.35 32.48
CA ALA A 77 -12.70 -39.51 31.28
C ALA A 77 -12.78 -38.01 31.53
N ASN A 78 -13.51 -37.56 32.56
CA ASN A 78 -13.64 -36.13 32.92
C ASN A 78 -13.22 -35.83 34.37
N ALA A 79 -12.42 -36.70 34.96
CA ALA A 79 -12.17 -36.67 36.41
C ALA A 79 -11.09 -35.72 36.88
N GLY A 80 -10.38 -35.04 35.96
CA GLY A 80 -9.20 -34.23 36.35
C GLY A 80 -8.13 -35.11 36.97
N THR A 81 -7.61 -34.71 38.14
CA THR A 81 -6.60 -35.48 38.88
C THR A 81 -7.27 -36.57 39.71
N VAL A 82 -6.92 -37.87 39.49
CA VAL A 82 -7.36 -38.97 40.30
C VAL A 82 -6.31 -39.26 41.38
N PHE A 83 -6.77 -39.32 42.64
CA PHE A 83 -5.89 -39.65 43.77
C PHE A 83 -6.10 -41.10 44.17
N ALA A 84 -5.02 -41.85 44.30
CA ALA A 84 -5.08 -43.23 44.79
C ALA A 84 -4.42 -43.32 46.18
N THR A 85 -5.10 -43.92 47.13
CA THR A 85 -4.52 -44.17 48.43
C THR A 85 -4.60 -45.65 48.75
N LEU A 86 -3.53 -46.19 49.27
CA LEU A 86 -3.48 -47.58 49.81
C LEU A 86 -3.34 -47.49 51.32
N THR A 87 -4.24 -48.09 52.02
CA THR A 87 -4.24 -48.13 53.48
C THR A 87 -3.93 -49.53 53.95
N ASP A 88 -2.88 -49.69 54.76
CA ASP A 88 -2.50 -50.86 55.48
C ASP A 88 -2.81 -50.62 56.95
N THR A 89 -3.78 -51.39 57.54
CA THR A 89 -4.16 -51.23 58.95
C THR A 89 -3.38 -52.19 59.85
N THR A 90 -2.53 -53.01 59.25
CA THR A 90 -1.76 -54.05 59.98
C THR A 90 -0.26 -53.74 60.05
N GLY A 91 0.18 -52.77 59.31
CA GLY A 91 1.57 -52.32 59.31
C GLY A 91 2.55 -53.27 58.66
N VAL A 92 2.07 -54.15 57.71
CA VAL A 92 2.91 -55.12 57.05
C VAL A 92 3.75 -54.56 55.94
N ILE A 93 3.41 -53.41 55.50
CA ILE A 93 4.21 -52.64 54.51
C ILE A 93 4.71 -51.32 55.07
N GLN A 94 5.79 -50.78 54.47
CA GLN A 94 6.25 -49.48 54.81
C GLN A 94 5.28 -48.44 54.30
N ALA A 95 5.20 -47.27 54.99
CA ALA A 95 4.23 -46.20 54.66
C ALA A 95 4.46 -45.51 53.31
N SER A 96 5.48 -45.81 52.54
CA SER A 96 5.79 -45.20 51.23
C SER A 96 5.56 -46.23 50.14
N ALA A 97 4.42 -46.17 49.46
CA ALA A 97 4.18 -46.89 48.23
C ALA A 97 4.36 -45.92 47.03
N GLN A 98 5.12 -46.31 46.01
CA GLN A 98 5.26 -45.52 44.79
C GLN A 98 4.33 -46.10 43.72
N VAL A 99 3.46 -45.28 43.15
CA VAL A 99 2.62 -45.67 42.03
C VAL A 99 3.16 -45.06 40.76
N ILE A 100 3.40 -45.88 39.76
CA ILE A 100 3.97 -45.51 38.47
C ILE A 100 2.94 -45.83 37.38
N ARG A 101 2.75 -44.93 36.41
CA ARG A 101 1.86 -45.16 35.28
C ARG A 101 2.61 -45.85 34.14
N ASP A 102 2.09 -47.00 33.72
CA ASP A 102 2.66 -47.80 32.62
C ASP A 102 1.94 -47.46 31.28
N SER A 103 0.64 -47.20 31.35
CA SER A 103 -0.20 -46.81 30.21
C SER A 103 -1.43 -46.04 30.68
N ASP A 104 -2.34 -45.68 29.76
CA ASP A 104 -3.60 -45.03 30.09
C ASP A 104 -4.53 -45.86 30.94
N THR A 105 -4.33 -47.17 30.96
CA THR A 105 -5.18 -48.11 31.68
C THR A 105 -4.41 -49.00 32.66
N GLN A 106 -3.09 -48.86 32.74
CA GLN A 106 -2.28 -49.69 33.66
C GLN A 106 -1.35 -48.82 34.50
N TYR A 107 -1.26 -49.23 35.77
CA TYR A 107 -0.40 -48.61 36.77
C TYR A 107 0.25 -49.73 37.59
N HIS A 108 1.46 -49.56 38.05
CA HIS A 108 2.03 -50.46 39.06
C HIS A 108 2.38 -49.70 40.34
N ALA A 109 2.11 -50.36 41.44
CA ALA A 109 2.51 -49.93 42.77
C ALA A 109 3.73 -50.73 43.25
N VAL A 110 4.76 -49.98 43.65
CA VAL A 110 5.95 -50.57 44.29
C VAL A 110 5.75 -50.47 45.80
N LEU A 111 5.55 -51.61 46.44
CA LEU A 111 5.38 -51.69 47.88
C LEU A 111 6.64 -52.26 48.51
N GLN A 112 6.94 -51.92 49.74
CA GLN A 112 7.99 -52.52 50.51
C GLN A 112 7.42 -53.13 51.82
N THR A 113 7.78 -54.34 52.09
CA THR A 113 7.37 -54.99 53.40
C THR A 113 8.04 -54.22 54.55
N ALA A 114 7.36 -54.17 55.70
CA ALA A 114 7.90 -53.55 56.89
C ALA A 114 9.06 -54.40 57.46
N PRO A 115 10.22 -53.78 57.75
CA PRO A 115 11.40 -54.53 58.23
C PRO A 115 11.28 -55.03 59.69
N ALA A 116 10.29 -54.54 60.43
CA ALA A 116 10.09 -54.91 61.84
C ALA A 116 9.14 -56.08 62.05
N LEU A 117 8.75 -56.81 61.00
CA LEU A 117 7.85 -57.94 61.12
C LEU A 117 8.52 -59.11 61.82
N ALA A 118 7.89 -59.68 62.90
CA ALA A 118 8.32 -60.86 63.60
C ALA A 118 8.08 -62.10 62.73
N ALA A 119 8.79 -63.20 63.01
CA ALA A 119 8.56 -64.44 62.30
C ALA A 119 7.11 -64.94 62.49
N GLY A 120 6.43 -65.31 61.46
CA GLY A 120 5.03 -65.70 61.41
C GLY A 120 4.39 -65.41 60.02
N ASN A 121 3.11 -65.84 59.96
CA ASN A 121 2.28 -65.62 58.77
C ASN A 121 1.37 -64.42 58.94
N TYR A 122 1.38 -63.45 57.99
CA TYR A 122 0.59 -62.27 58.02
C TYR A 122 -0.37 -62.31 56.81
N LYS A 123 -1.67 -62.45 57.08
CA LYS A 123 -2.72 -62.46 56.05
C LYS A 123 -3.72 -61.34 56.32
N GLY A 124 -4.10 -60.66 55.29
CA GLY A 124 -5.06 -59.59 55.44
C GLY A 124 -5.38 -58.93 54.11
N ASN A 125 -5.90 -57.73 54.17
CA ASN A 125 -6.29 -56.98 52.99
C ASN A 125 -5.82 -55.51 53.09
N PHE A 126 -5.19 -55.00 52.05
CA PHE A 126 -5.02 -53.59 51.84
C PHE A 126 -6.31 -52.97 51.30
N SER A 127 -6.65 -51.78 51.77
CA SER A 127 -7.76 -50.99 51.23
C SER A 127 -7.21 -49.95 50.23
N VAL A 128 -7.63 -50.13 48.99
CA VAL A 128 -7.23 -49.18 47.90
C VAL A 128 -8.41 -48.27 47.59
N LYS A 129 -8.24 -46.96 47.77
CA LYS A 129 -9.25 -45.96 47.46
C LYS A 129 -8.84 -45.15 46.27
N LEU A 130 -9.80 -44.88 45.37
CA LEU A 130 -9.66 -43.93 44.29
C LEU A 130 -10.56 -42.72 44.58
N CYS A 131 -9.96 -41.55 44.62
CA CYS A 131 -10.59 -40.36 45.15
C CYS A 131 -10.53 -39.21 44.15
N ARG A 132 -11.56 -38.35 44.19
CA ARG A 132 -11.69 -37.15 43.35
C ARG A 132 -10.96 -35.94 43.94
N ASP A 133 -10.61 -36.02 45.19
CA ASP A 133 -9.91 -34.97 45.94
C ASP A 133 -8.74 -35.54 46.75
N SER A 134 -7.77 -34.73 47.10
CA SER A 134 -6.58 -35.17 47.84
C SER A 134 -6.85 -35.62 49.26
N GLY A 135 -7.97 -35.23 49.88
CA GLY A 135 -8.42 -35.65 51.21
C GLY A 135 -9.29 -36.89 51.19
N CYS A 136 -9.61 -37.41 50.01
CA CYS A 136 -10.43 -38.61 49.82
C CYS A 136 -11.87 -38.50 50.41
N ALA A 137 -12.42 -37.30 50.45
CA ALA A 137 -13.78 -37.10 50.90
C ALA A 137 -14.82 -37.55 49.83
N SER A 138 -14.46 -37.53 48.55
CA SER A 138 -15.28 -38.05 47.46
C SER A 138 -14.55 -39.16 46.69
N GLN A 139 -15.15 -40.35 46.62
CA GLN A 139 -14.55 -41.48 45.96
C GLN A 139 -15.22 -41.82 44.63
N PHE A 140 -14.47 -42.52 43.77
CA PHE A 140 -15.05 -43.09 42.52
C PHE A 140 -15.89 -44.31 42.80
N PRO A 141 -16.91 -44.59 41.96
CA PRO A 141 -17.73 -45.81 42.10
C PRO A 141 -16.87 -47.10 42.08
N GLY A 142 -17.11 -47.98 42.98
CA GLY A 142 -16.36 -49.26 43.16
C GLY A 142 -15.12 -49.08 44.05
N SER A 143 -14.90 -47.94 44.65
CA SER A 143 -13.91 -47.69 45.71
C SER A 143 -14.60 -47.68 47.10
N PRO A 144 -13.99 -48.18 48.18
CA PRO A 144 -12.68 -48.81 48.25
C PRO A 144 -12.66 -50.24 47.71
N MET A 145 -11.50 -50.67 47.21
CA MET A 145 -11.24 -52.06 46.76
C MET A 145 -10.33 -52.75 47.70
N SER A 146 -10.53 -54.06 47.81
CA SER A 146 -9.73 -54.97 48.68
C SER A 146 -8.62 -55.60 47.85
N LEU A 147 -7.37 -55.53 48.34
CA LEU A 147 -6.22 -56.21 47.75
C LEU A 147 -5.64 -57.11 48.82
N PRO A 148 -5.92 -58.48 48.76
CA PRO A 148 -5.41 -59.44 49.70
C PRO A 148 -3.88 -59.51 49.71
N TYR A 149 -3.35 -59.86 50.91
CA TYR A 149 -1.93 -60.21 51.03
C TYR A 149 -1.75 -61.40 51.89
N ASP A 150 -0.63 -62.13 51.63
CA ASP A 150 -0.20 -63.30 52.38
C ASP A 150 1.32 -63.32 52.48
N PHE A 151 1.85 -62.86 53.62
CA PHE A 151 3.29 -62.75 53.84
C PHE A 151 3.75 -63.74 54.83
N THR A 152 4.82 -64.54 54.54
CA THR A 152 5.48 -65.47 55.47
C THR A 152 6.79 -64.82 55.88
N VAL A 153 6.97 -64.55 57.19
CA VAL A 153 8.20 -64.07 57.79
C VAL A 153 8.93 -65.21 58.44
N VAL A 154 10.08 -65.56 57.95
CA VAL A 154 10.91 -66.64 58.47
C VAL A 154 11.86 -66.15 59.58
N PRO A 155 12.22 -66.99 60.57
CA PRO A 155 13.15 -66.56 61.68
C PRO A 155 14.47 -66.04 61.18
N ALA A 156 15.05 -65.06 61.93
CA ALA A 156 16.37 -64.46 61.62
C ALA A 156 17.43 -65.55 61.62
N GLY A 157 18.24 -65.61 60.50
CA GLY A 157 19.30 -66.63 60.33
C GLY A 157 19.02 -67.71 59.33
N GLN A 158 17.79 -67.93 58.86
CA GLN A 158 17.49 -68.84 57.74
C GLN A 158 17.64 -68.00 56.42
N ALA A 159 18.35 -68.59 55.47
CA ALA A 159 18.49 -67.97 54.14
C ALA A 159 17.10 -67.95 53.45
N THR A 160 16.65 -66.73 53.12
CA THR A 160 15.37 -66.50 52.36
C THR A 160 15.56 -66.91 50.93
N PHE A 161 14.56 -67.58 50.31
CA PHE A 161 14.46 -67.72 48.87
C PHE A 161 13.71 -66.47 48.29
N SER A 162 14.25 -65.87 47.25
CA SER A 162 13.52 -64.83 46.53
C SER A 162 13.80 -64.87 45.04
N ALA A 163 12.81 -64.55 44.30
CA ALA A 163 12.95 -64.18 42.86
C ALA A 163 12.35 -62.79 42.69
N VAL A 164 13.15 -61.88 42.16
CA VAL A 164 12.78 -60.45 42.05
C VAL A 164 13.12 -59.96 40.66
N SER A 165 12.21 -59.26 40.03
CA SER A 165 12.48 -58.54 38.81
C SER A 165 12.72 -57.05 39.13
N ALA A 166 13.75 -56.43 38.53
CA ALA A 166 14.01 -55.04 38.66
C ALA A 166 12.96 -54.17 37.95
N LEU A 167 12.23 -54.74 37.01
CA LEU A 167 11.13 -54.13 36.25
C LEU A 167 9.88 -54.98 36.35
N PRO A 168 8.69 -54.39 36.25
CA PRO A 168 7.47 -55.15 36.12
C PRO A 168 7.59 -56.14 34.94
N LEU A 169 7.13 -57.41 35.13
CA LEU A 169 7.07 -58.37 34.04
C LEU A 169 5.82 -58.12 33.17
N THR A 170 5.78 -56.88 32.64
CA THR A 170 4.72 -56.42 31.74
C THR A 170 5.30 -56.11 30.38
N ALA A 171 4.60 -56.48 29.33
CA ALA A 171 5.03 -56.18 27.97
C ALA A 171 3.82 -55.84 27.08
N THR A 172 4.09 -55.04 26.05
CA THR A 172 3.14 -54.70 25.00
C THR A 172 3.68 -55.14 23.65
N ALA A 173 2.92 -55.87 22.89
CA ALA A 173 3.20 -56.30 21.53
C ALA A 173 2.10 -55.84 20.59
N GLN A 174 2.44 -55.53 19.36
CA GLN A 174 1.46 -55.39 18.29
C GLN A 174 1.13 -56.74 17.69
N LEU A 175 -0.12 -56.97 17.33
CA LEU A 175 -0.53 -58.22 16.66
C LEU A 175 0.31 -58.45 15.40
N GLY A 176 1.09 -59.56 15.38
CA GLY A 176 2.00 -59.84 14.28
C GLY A 176 3.30 -59.00 14.25
N GLY A 177 3.51 -58.13 15.21
CA GLY A 177 4.70 -57.27 15.31
C GLY A 177 5.90 -57.97 15.94
N ALA A 178 6.99 -57.26 16.14
CA ALA A 178 8.18 -57.77 16.80
C ALA A 178 7.93 -58.14 18.25
N ALA A 179 8.61 -59.21 18.72
CA ALA A 179 8.53 -59.62 20.09
C ALA A 179 9.06 -58.55 21.06
N PRO A 180 8.41 -58.30 22.20
CA PRO A 180 8.91 -57.42 23.24
C PRO A 180 10.29 -57.82 23.77
N ALA A 181 11.03 -56.87 24.30
CA ALA A 181 12.30 -57.16 24.95
C ALA A 181 12.14 -58.09 26.16
N SER A 182 13.10 -58.98 26.37
CA SER A 182 13.14 -59.90 27.54
C SER A 182 13.49 -59.10 28.81
N VAL A 183 12.97 -59.56 29.92
CA VAL A 183 13.18 -59.01 31.25
C VAL A 183 13.90 -60.04 32.17
N ALA A 184 14.93 -59.55 32.84
CA ALA A 184 15.70 -60.43 33.77
C ALA A 184 15.05 -60.49 35.16
N VAL A 185 14.96 -61.69 35.71
CA VAL A 185 14.51 -61.97 37.06
C VAL A 185 15.73 -62.47 37.82
N THR A 186 16.11 -61.85 38.92
CA THR A 186 17.20 -62.28 39.78
C THR A 186 16.69 -63.30 40.82
N ILE A 187 17.28 -64.47 40.88
CA ILE A 187 16.95 -65.51 41.82
C ILE A 187 18.04 -65.55 42.91
N SER A 188 17.64 -65.46 44.15
CA SER A 188 18.48 -65.69 45.33
C SER A 188 18.07 -66.95 46.03
N ALA A 189 18.79 -68.03 45.74
CA ALA A 189 18.43 -69.40 46.23
C ALA A 189 19.36 -69.93 47.26
N ALA A 190 20.42 -69.17 47.63
CA ALA A 190 21.37 -69.60 48.70
C ALA A 190 21.87 -71.03 48.60
N GLY A 191 22.31 -71.41 47.37
CA GLY A 191 22.85 -72.78 47.08
C GLY A 191 21.80 -73.90 46.83
N ARG A 192 20.51 -73.61 46.98
CA ARG A 192 19.42 -74.55 46.66
C ARG A 192 19.20 -74.62 45.14
N SER A 193 18.70 -75.76 44.68
CA SER A 193 18.15 -75.89 43.34
C SER A 193 16.75 -75.24 43.30
N TRP A 194 16.40 -74.69 42.13
CA TRP A 194 15.09 -74.07 41.89
C TRP A 194 14.52 -74.48 40.53
N THR A 195 13.20 -74.49 40.47
CA THR A 195 12.46 -74.66 39.22
C THR A 195 11.58 -73.45 38.96
N ALA A 196 11.38 -73.07 37.69
CA ALA A 196 10.49 -72.00 37.30
C ALA A 196 9.36 -72.55 36.41
N SER A 197 8.15 -72.08 36.68
CA SER A 197 6.98 -72.43 35.92
C SER A 197 6.27 -71.16 35.41
N THR A 198 5.86 -71.21 34.17
CA THR A 198 5.09 -70.12 33.52
C THR A 198 3.60 -70.17 33.74
N GLY A 199 3.15 -71.07 34.62
CA GLY A 199 1.71 -71.28 34.82
C GLY A 199 0.97 -71.86 33.60
N GLY A 200 1.72 -72.51 32.69
CA GLY A 200 1.15 -73.08 31.46
C GLY A 200 0.95 -72.07 30.32
N ALA A 201 1.37 -70.83 30.51
CA ALA A 201 1.22 -69.79 29.47
C ALA A 201 2.24 -70.04 28.34
N ALA A 202 1.78 -70.46 27.17
CA ALA A 202 2.61 -70.76 26.01
C ALA A 202 3.34 -69.50 25.44
N TRP A 203 2.82 -68.35 25.69
CA TRP A 203 3.34 -67.05 25.26
C TRP A 203 4.46 -66.50 26.15
N LEU A 204 4.67 -67.13 27.35
CA LEU A 204 5.75 -66.77 28.24
C LEU A 204 6.86 -67.79 28.11
N LYS A 205 8.02 -67.34 27.68
CA LYS A 205 9.21 -68.19 27.48
C LYS A 205 10.27 -67.84 28.51
N LEU A 206 10.90 -68.88 29.02
CA LEU A 206 12.05 -68.80 29.94
C LEU A 206 13.28 -69.33 29.24
N ASP A 207 14.42 -68.67 29.44
CA ASP A 207 15.72 -69.13 28.93
C ASP A 207 16.18 -70.44 29.67
N SER A 208 15.67 -70.67 30.91
CA SER A 208 15.86 -71.86 31.66
C SER A 208 14.65 -72.15 32.54
N ALA A 209 14.23 -73.42 32.64
CA ALA A 209 13.14 -73.88 33.53
C ALA A 209 13.65 -74.29 34.90
N SER A 210 14.96 -74.42 35.14
CA SER A 210 15.55 -74.82 36.42
C SER A 210 16.98 -74.26 36.54
N GLY A 211 17.48 -74.18 37.76
CA GLY A 211 18.86 -73.80 38.07
C GLY A 211 19.26 -74.17 39.48
N SER A 212 20.49 -73.86 39.88
CA SER A 212 21.02 -74.02 41.19
C SER A 212 21.78 -72.84 41.71
N GLY A 213 21.63 -72.46 42.96
CA GLY A 213 22.22 -71.27 43.56
C GLY A 213 21.57 -69.95 43.04
N ASN A 214 22.25 -68.86 43.32
CA ASN A 214 21.82 -67.59 42.82
C ASN A 214 22.02 -67.47 41.30
N GLY A 215 21.11 -66.83 40.58
CA GLY A 215 21.15 -66.77 39.16
C GLY A 215 20.21 -65.69 38.57
N THR A 216 20.25 -65.58 37.28
CA THR A 216 19.33 -64.73 36.52
C THR A 216 18.53 -65.60 35.57
N LEU A 217 17.23 -65.44 35.58
CA LEU A 217 16.26 -66.04 34.66
C LEU A 217 15.73 -64.95 33.70
N ASN A 218 15.95 -65.16 32.42
CA ASN A 218 15.41 -64.21 31.44
C ASN A 218 14.01 -64.65 30.98
N VAL A 219 13.08 -63.74 31.12
CA VAL A 219 11.69 -63.89 30.70
C VAL A 219 11.48 -63.17 29.37
N SER A 220 11.05 -63.89 28.36
CA SER A 220 10.69 -63.34 27.05
C SER A 220 9.24 -63.65 26.70
N TYR A 221 8.69 -62.80 25.82
CA TYR A 221 7.29 -62.78 25.43
C TYR A 221 7.14 -63.20 23.98
N ASP A 222 6.34 -64.25 23.71
CA ASP A 222 6.04 -64.66 22.33
C ASP A 222 4.56 -64.39 22.02
N ALA A 223 4.30 -63.31 21.31
CA ALA A 223 2.98 -62.92 20.88
C ALA A 223 2.49 -63.65 19.63
N THR A 224 3.29 -64.52 19.04
CA THR A 224 2.97 -65.22 17.78
C THR A 224 1.71 -66.10 17.98
N GLY A 225 0.72 -65.85 17.09
CA GLY A 225 -0.54 -66.65 17.14
C GLY A 225 -1.53 -66.16 18.20
N LEU A 226 -1.21 -65.16 19.03
CA LEU A 226 -2.18 -64.64 20.00
C LEU A 226 -3.07 -63.57 19.28
N ALA A 227 -4.33 -63.54 19.61
CA ALA A 227 -5.26 -62.51 19.24
C ALA A 227 -4.96 -61.19 20.01
N ALA A 228 -5.48 -60.09 19.55
CA ALA A 228 -5.42 -58.84 20.31
C ALA A 228 -6.20 -58.99 21.63
N GLY A 229 -5.58 -58.63 22.74
CA GLY A 229 -6.16 -58.74 24.05
C GLY A 229 -5.12 -58.70 25.17
N GLN A 230 -5.57 -58.88 26.38
CA GLN A 230 -4.69 -58.91 27.55
C GLN A 230 -4.51 -60.36 28.01
N TYR A 231 -3.29 -60.75 28.23
CA TYR A 231 -2.87 -62.05 28.67
C TYR A 231 -2.10 -61.91 30.00
N SER A 232 -2.46 -62.71 30.99
CA SER A 232 -1.77 -62.65 32.27
C SER A 232 -1.48 -64.09 32.80
N THR A 233 -0.42 -64.17 33.47
CA THR A 233 0.00 -65.44 34.14
C THR A 233 0.87 -65.11 35.34
N THR A 234 1.27 -66.13 36.08
CA THR A 234 2.20 -65.99 37.19
C THR A 234 3.44 -66.82 36.91
N LEU A 235 4.61 -66.18 36.91
CA LEU A 235 5.88 -66.88 36.93
C LEU A 235 6.12 -67.33 38.39
N THR A 236 6.09 -68.63 38.61
CA THR A 236 6.40 -69.16 39.93
C THR A 236 7.75 -69.82 39.94
N VAL A 237 8.63 -69.36 40.80
CA VAL A 237 9.92 -69.98 41.03
C VAL A 237 9.93 -70.63 42.38
N THR A 238 10.22 -71.95 42.40
CA THR A 238 10.15 -72.79 43.62
C THR A 238 11.52 -73.40 43.90
N ALA A 239 11.99 -73.24 45.11
CA ALA A 239 13.24 -73.82 45.57
C ALA A 239 13.02 -75.24 46.04
N SER A 240 14.08 -76.01 46.12
CA SER A 240 14.03 -77.48 46.55
C SER A 240 13.52 -77.71 47.95
N ASP A 241 13.42 -76.68 48.79
CA ASP A 241 12.81 -76.72 50.10
C ASP A 241 11.35 -76.30 50.15
N ASN A 242 10.67 -76.23 48.99
CA ASN A 242 9.31 -75.75 48.75
C ASN A 242 9.07 -74.23 49.05
N GLN A 243 10.10 -73.45 49.28
CA GLN A 243 9.93 -71.95 49.27
C GLN A 243 9.67 -71.54 47.86
N SER A 244 8.70 -70.65 47.64
CA SER A 244 8.36 -70.17 46.32
C SER A 244 8.21 -68.63 46.26
N ALA A 245 8.52 -68.09 45.14
CA ALA A 245 8.23 -66.70 44.79
C ALA A 245 7.36 -66.64 43.54
N ALA A 246 6.29 -65.88 43.59
CA ALA A 246 5.33 -65.72 42.52
C ALA A 246 5.41 -64.31 41.96
N LEU A 247 5.69 -64.18 40.68
CA LEU A 247 5.82 -62.91 39.98
C LEU A 247 4.70 -62.78 38.92
N PRO A 248 3.85 -61.82 39.05
CA PRO A 248 2.82 -61.56 38.02
C PRO A 248 3.45 -61.18 36.70
N VAL A 249 2.94 -61.74 35.62
CA VAL A 249 3.40 -61.43 34.24
C VAL A 249 2.17 -61.09 33.41
N ALA A 250 2.28 -59.98 32.67
CA ALA A 250 1.23 -59.52 31.75
C ALA A 250 1.75 -59.21 30.37
N LEU A 251 1.02 -59.57 29.34
CA LEU A 251 1.27 -59.27 27.97
C LEU A 251 0.00 -58.61 27.35
N THR A 252 0.12 -57.40 26.84
CA THR A 252 -0.97 -56.82 26.10
C THR A 252 -0.65 -56.89 24.61
N VAL A 253 -1.49 -57.57 23.84
CA VAL A 253 -1.40 -57.62 22.38
C VAL A 253 -2.38 -56.59 21.83
N LEU A 254 -1.85 -55.52 21.28
CA LEU A 254 -2.67 -54.46 20.64
C LEU A 254 -3.11 -54.92 19.24
N PRO A 255 -4.33 -54.56 18.81
CA PRO A 255 -4.75 -54.85 17.45
C PRO A 255 -3.86 -54.14 16.46
N SER A 256 -3.44 -54.78 15.39
CA SER A 256 -2.76 -54.17 14.31
C SER A 256 -3.71 -53.22 13.59
N GLY A 257 -3.21 -52.07 13.21
CA GLY A 257 -3.98 -51.04 12.55
C GLY A 257 -3.19 -50.31 11.46
N LEU A 258 -3.93 -49.70 10.56
CA LEU A 258 -3.36 -48.77 9.59
C LEU A 258 -3.02 -47.47 10.30
N VAL A 259 -1.79 -46.99 10.08
CA VAL A 259 -1.30 -45.72 10.59
C VAL A 259 -1.18 -44.73 9.40
N LEU A 260 -1.81 -43.59 9.51
CA LEU A 260 -1.71 -42.49 8.57
C LEU A 260 -0.73 -41.46 9.13
N GLY A 261 0.11 -40.85 8.25
CA GLY A 261 1.08 -39.85 8.65
C GLY A 261 0.45 -38.54 9.14
N SER A 262 -0.87 -38.41 8.99
CA SER A 262 -1.66 -37.31 9.53
C SER A 262 -3.06 -37.80 9.92
N ASN A 263 -3.65 -37.17 10.95
CA ASN A 263 -5.02 -37.46 11.38
C ASN A 263 -6.06 -36.56 10.66
N SER A 264 -5.63 -35.46 10.05
CA SER A 264 -6.43 -34.57 9.21
C SER A 264 -5.54 -33.80 8.26
N ILE A 265 -6.09 -33.36 7.15
CA ILE A 265 -5.41 -32.53 6.18
C ILE A 265 -6.24 -31.27 5.97
N THR A 266 -5.55 -30.11 5.93
CA THR A 266 -6.20 -28.84 5.60
C THR A 266 -5.47 -28.18 4.44
N PHE A 267 -6.23 -27.83 3.41
CA PHE A 267 -5.80 -26.99 2.31
C PHE A 267 -6.36 -25.59 2.55
N ASN A 268 -5.48 -24.59 2.53
CA ASN A 268 -5.88 -23.20 2.56
C ASN A 268 -5.44 -22.57 1.23
N ALA A 269 -6.38 -22.04 0.49
CA ALA A 269 -6.09 -21.48 -0.83
C ALA A 269 -7.01 -20.29 -1.15
N ILE A 270 -6.57 -19.50 -2.09
CA ILE A 270 -7.42 -18.50 -2.73
C ILE A 270 -8.22 -19.22 -3.82
N ASN A 271 -9.53 -19.00 -3.86
CA ASN A 271 -10.38 -19.60 -4.88
C ASN A 271 -9.88 -19.21 -6.27
N GLY A 272 -9.73 -20.17 -7.14
CA GLY A 272 -9.22 -20.00 -8.50
C GLY A 272 -7.70 -20.01 -8.64
N ALA A 273 -6.94 -19.98 -7.55
CA ALA A 273 -5.48 -20.12 -7.59
C ALA A 273 -5.04 -21.57 -7.69
N PRO A 274 -3.84 -21.88 -8.20
CA PRO A 274 -3.25 -23.19 -8.14
C PRO A 274 -3.10 -23.66 -6.68
N ILE A 275 -3.46 -24.90 -6.40
CA ILE A 275 -3.39 -25.48 -5.07
C ILE A 275 -2.34 -26.59 -5.08
N ALA A 276 -1.36 -26.48 -4.18
CA ALA A 276 -0.34 -27.50 -4.06
C ALA A 276 -0.90 -28.78 -3.47
N SER A 277 -0.50 -29.92 -4.00
CA SER A 277 -0.84 -31.23 -3.47
C SER A 277 -0.17 -31.47 -2.12
N GLN A 278 -0.76 -32.36 -1.30
CA GLN A 278 -0.19 -32.82 -0.04
C GLN A 278 0.03 -34.33 -0.09
N ILE A 279 1.05 -34.78 0.60
CA ILE A 279 1.45 -36.18 0.64
C ILE A 279 1.07 -36.74 2.01
N VAL A 280 0.47 -37.94 2.01
CA VAL A 280 0.13 -38.71 3.23
C VAL A 280 0.83 -40.05 3.18
N SER A 281 1.58 -40.36 4.21
CA SER A 281 2.19 -41.68 4.37
C SER A 281 1.18 -42.68 4.99
N LEU A 282 1.28 -43.89 4.52
CA LEU A 282 0.47 -45.03 5.00
C LEU A 282 1.44 -46.14 5.45
N ASP A 283 1.24 -46.59 6.66
CA ASP A 283 2.02 -47.72 7.22
C ASP A 283 1.13 -48.53 8.14
N THR A 284 1.65 -49.63 8.62
CA THR A 284 1.00 -50.41 9.67
C THR A 284 1.78 -50.28 10.97
N ASP A 285 1.11 -50.28 12.10
CA ASP A 285 1.73 -50.15 13.41
C ASP A 285 2.68 -51.35 13.73
N ASN A 286 2.41 -52.54 13.14
CA ASN A 286 3.25 -53.73 13.26
C ASN A 286 4.34 -53.85 12.16
N LYS A 287 4.46 -52.88 11.24
CA LYS A 287 5.41 -52.87 10.12
C LYS A 287 5.26 -54.05 9.14
N ILE A 288 4.16 -54.74 9.13
CA ILE A 288 3.82 -55.79 8.17
C ILE A 288 3.08 -55.17 7.00
N SER A 289 3.54 -55.45 5.78
CA SER A 289 2.93 -54.93 4.56
C SER A 289 1.48 -55.39 4.44
N ALA A 290 0.57 -54.43 4.17
CA ALA A 290 -0.83 -54.71 3.92
C ALA A 290 -1.26 -53.99 2.62
N ASN A 291 -1.96 -54.71 1.75
CA ASN A 291 -2.57 -54.12 0.58
C ASN A 291 -3.70 -53.21 1.01
N TRP A 292 -3.84 -52.08 0.33
CA TRP A 292 -4.88 -51.10 0.64
C TRP A 292 -5.50 -50.51 -0.64
N THR A 293 -6.71 -50.00 -0.50
CA THR A 293 -7.39 -49.17 -1.48
C THR A 293 -7.82 -47.86 -0.83
N ALA A 294 -7.82 -46.74 -1.61
CA ALA A 294 -8.28 -45.47 -1.13
C ALA A 294 -9.32 -44.88 -2.06
N SER A 295 -10.30 -44.18 -1.50
CA SER A 295 -11.35 -43.50 -2.24
C SER A 295 -11.66 -42.16 -1.59
N SER A 296 -12.07 -41.17 -2.42
CA SER A 296 -12.51 -39.88 -1.95
C SER A 296 -14.05 -39.86 -1.84
N SER A 297 -14.56 -39.10 -0.87
CA SER A 297 -16.00 -38.86 -0.71
C SER A 297 -16.50 -37.66 -1.48
N ALA A 298 -15.60 -36.84 -2.08
CA ALA A 298 -15.94 -35.59 -2.75
C ALA A 298 -15.28 -35.49 -4.12
N GLY A 299 -16.01 -35.03 -5.11
CA GLY A 299 -15.49 -34.91 -6.47
C GLY A 299 -14.33 -33.93 -6.63
N TRP A 300 -14.26 -32.94 -5.77
CA TRP A 300 -13.17 -31.92 -5.77
C TRP A 300 -11.88 -32.42 -5.10
N LEU A 301 -11.92 -33.56 -4.41
CA LEU A 301 -10.80 -34.15 -3.67
C LEU A 301 -10.28 -35.40 -4.39
N GLY A 302 -9.08 -35.35 -4.89
CA GLY A 302 -8.40 -36.47 -5.55
C GLY A 302 -7.41 -37.16 -4.63
N VAL A 303 -7.25 -38.48 -4.84
CA VAL A 303 -6.23 -39.30 -4.19
C VAL A 303 -5.52 -40.17 -5.22
N SER A 304 -4.18 -40.23 -5.19
CA SER A 304 -3.39 -41.01 -6.14
C SER A 304 -2.06 -41.46 -5.51
N PRO A 305 -1.66 -42.72 -5.62
CA PRO A 305 -2.43 -43.84 -6.17
C PRO A 305 -3.66 -44.19 -5.31
N THR A 306 -4.65 -44.85 -5.90
CA THR A 306 -5.86 -45.34 -5.20
C THR A 306 -5.72 -46.73 -4.63
N ALA A 307 -4.60 -47.40 -4.84
CA ALA A 307 -4.28 -48.72 -4.27
C ALA A 307 -2.76 -48.91 -4.20
N GLY A 308 -2.35 -49.78 -3.28
CA GLY A 308 -0.93 -50.12 -3.09
C GLY A 308 -0.73 -51.06 -1.95
N ALA A 309 0.49 -51.19 -1.47
CA ALA A 309 0.86 -51.94 -0.27
C ALA A 309 1.67 -51.03 0.68
N THR A 310 1.48 -51.17 1.99
CA THR A 310 2.24 -50.44 2.99
C THR A 310 3.68 -50.98 3.14
N PRO A 311 4.69 -50.19 3.49
CA PRO A 311 4.66 -48.72 3.62
C PRO A 311 4.50 -48.03 2.28
N ALA A 312 3.71 -46.97 2.22
CA ALA A 312 3.43 -46.23 0.97
C ALA A 312 3.19 -44.75 1.25
N THR A 313 3.12 -43.96 0.18
CA THR A 313 2.61 -42.60 0.21
C THR A 313 1.49 -42.44 -0.80
N THR A 314 0.52 -41.63 -0.49
CA THR A 314 -0.50 -41.18 -1.45
C THR A 314 -0.52 -39.67 -1.51
N VAL A 315 -0.79 -39.12 -2.70
CA VAL A 315 -0.88 -37.68 -2.96
C VAL A 315 -2.34 -37.31 -2.96
N LEU A 316 -2.66 -36.29 -2.17
CA LEU A 316 -3.96 -35.64 -2.19
C LEU A 316 -3.92 -34.38 -3.03
N THR A 317 -4.89 -34.23 -3.92
CA THR A 317 -5.07 -33.07 -4.75
C THR A 317 -6.45 -32.49 -4.53
N VAL A 318 -6.59 -31.19 -4.70
CA VAL A 318 -7.90 -30.52 -4.64
C VAL A 318 -8.11 -29.73 -5.91
N ASP A 319 -9.29 -29.82 -6.50
CA ASP A 319 -9.70 -29.11 -7.69
C ASP A 319 -11.06 -28.44 -7.47
N PRO A 320 -11.08 -27.16 -7.03
CA PRO A 320 -12.33 -26.43 -6.82
C PRO A 320 -13.14 -26.18 -8.10
N THR A 321 -12.56 -26.36 -9.29
CA THR A 321 -13.29 -26.18 -10.56
C THR A 321 -14.32 -27.30 -10.76
N VAL A 322 -14.08 -28.46 -10.16
CA VAL A 322 -15.06 -29.54 -10.10
C VAL A 322 -16.20 -29.13 -9.18
N GLY A 323 -17.36 -28.89 -9.77
CA GLY A 323 -18.53 -28.39 -9.06
C GLY A 323 -18.57 -26.86 -8.92
N LYS A 324 -17.59 -26.13 -9.46
CA LYS A 324 -17.49 -24.66 -9.41
C LYS A 324 -17.66 -24.13 -7.99
N LEU A 325 -16.81 -24.61 -7.09
CA LEU A 325 -16.87 -24.24 -5.69
C LEU A 325 -16.57 -22.77 -5.48
N ALA A 326 -17.50 -22.05 -4.89
CA ALA A 326 -17.31 -20.68 -4.44
C ALA A 326 -16.36 -20.63 -3.21
N SER A 327 -15.99 -19.45 -2.76
CA SER A 327 -15.27 -19.28 -1.49
C SER A 327 -16.09 -19.85 -0.32
N GLY A 328 -15.40 -20.51 0.60
CA GLY A 328 -16.04 -21.19 1.71
C GLY A 328 -15.18 -22.31 2.26
N THR A 329 -15.72 -23.03 3.21
CA THR A 329 -15.09 -24.22 3.79
C THR A 329 -15.82 -25.48 3.32
N TYR A 330 -15.07 -26.39 2.74
CA TYR A 330 -15.56 -27.68 2.24
C TYR A 330 -14.87 -28.79 2.97
N THR A 331 -15.63 -29.87 3.30
CA THR A 331 -15.09 -31.03 3.96
C THR A 331 -15.31 -32.27 3.10
N GLY A 332 -14.34 -33.16 3.12
CA GLY A 332 -14.38 -34.42 2.45
C GLY A 332 -13.57 -35.44 3.25
N ASN A 333 -13.66 -36.68 2.87
CA ASN A 333 -12.92 -37.78 3.53
C ASN A 333 -12.18 -38.60 2.48
N ILE A 334 -10.96 -38.96 2.78
CA ILE A 334 -10.28 -40.07 2.13
C ILE A 334 -10.49 -41.31 3.00
N THR A 335 -11.14 -42.32 2.47
CA THR A 335 -11.34 -43.59 3.10
C THR A 335 -10.28 -44.56 2.60
N VAL A 336 -9.44 -45.06 3.49
CA VAL A 336 -8.41 -46.06 3.19
C VAL A 336 -8.88 -47.40 3.78
N VAL A 337 -9.00 -48.41 2.93
CA VAL A 337 -9.44 -49.74 3.26
C VAL A 337 -8.26 -50.70 3.13
N PRO A 338 -7.58 -51.04 4.22
CA PRO A 338 -6.50 -52.00 4.19
C PRO A 338 -7.09 -53.44 4.27
N GLN A 339 -6.44 -54.36 3.57
CA GLN A 339 -6.85 -55.75 3.55
C GLN A 339 -6.60 -56.38 4.93
N GLY A 340 -7.65 -56.87 5.55
CA GLY A 340 -7.57 -57.56 6.85
C GLY A 340 -7.42 -56.66 8.08
N LEU A 341 -7.42 -55.37 7.93
CA LEU A 341 -7.33 -54.38 9.00
C LEU A 341 -8.54 -53.43 9.00
N ALA A 342 -8.73 -52.72 10.10
CA ALA A 342 -9.80 -51.73 10.17
C ALA A 342 -9.61 -50.58 9.20
N THR A 343 -10.70 -50.16 8.53
CA THR A 343 -10.75 -49.01 7.66
C THR A 343 -10.37 -47.71 8.41
N ARG A 344 -9.61 -46.87 7.77
CA ARG A 344 -9.26 -45.53 8.29
C ARG A 344 -9.85 -44.46 7.41
N THR A 345 -10.38 -43.42 8.03
CA THR A 345 -10.87 -42.24 7.37
C THR A 345 -10.00 -41.05 7.74
N LEU A 346 -9.48 -40.36 6.73
CA LEU A 346 -8.73 -39.11 6.87
C LEU A 346 -9.64 -37.95 6.48
N PRO A 347 -10.04 -37.12 7.42
CA PRO A 347 -10.82 -35.95 7.13
C PRO A 347 -9.93 -34.89 6.42
N VAL A 348 -10.49 -34.32 5.38
CA VAL A 348 -9.83 -33.27 4.59
C VAL A 348 -10.71 -32.04 4.59
N THR A 349 -10.12 -30.90 4.93
CA THR A 349 -10.77 -29.61 4.90
C THR A 349 -10.14 -28.76 3.81
N LEU A 350 -10.96 -28.14 2.97
CA LEU A 350 -10.55 -27.14 1.98
C LEU A 350 -11.17 -25.81 2.36
N ASN A 351 -10.32 -24.84 2.72
CA ASN A 351 -10.70 -23.49 2.98
C ASN A 351 -10.36 -22.63 1.75
N LEU A 352 -11.36 -22.18 1.04
CA LEU A 352 -11.23 -21.28 -0.10
C LEU A 352 -11.57 -19.87 0.34
N SER A 353 -10.57 -18.98 0.36
CA SER A 353 -10.81 -17.55 0.50
C SER A 353 -11.19 -16.95 -0.85
N GLN A 354 -12.03 -15.93 -0.83
CA GLN A 354 -12.43 -15.24 -2.05
C GLN A 354 -11.22 -14.62 -2.76
N ALA A 355 -11.17 -14.73 -4.08
CA ALA A 355 -10.19 -14.03 -4.89
C ALA A 355 -10.43 -12.50 -4.82
N THR A 356 -9.40 -11.72 -5.06
CA THR A 356 -9.48 -10.26 -5.06
C THR A 356 -9.12 -9.73 -6.45
N LEU A 357 -10.08 -9.05 -7.06
CA LEU A 357 -9.86 -8.29 -8.28
C LEU A 357 -9.36 -6.90 -7.91
N LEU A 358 -8.19 -6.53 -8.40
CA LEU A 358 -7.56 -5.24 -8.18
C LEU A 358 -7.56 -4.43 -9.48
N ALA A 359 -7.98 -3.21 -9.39
CA ALA A 359 -7.78 -2.20 -10.40
C ALA A 359 -6.65 -1.26 -9.97
N SER A 360 -5.82 -0.79 -10.91
CA SER A 360 -4.69 0.11 -10.64
C SER A 360 -5.13 1.46 -10.07
N SER A 361 -6.40 1.81 -10.23
CA SER A 361 -7.03 2.99 -9.64
C SER A 361 -8.50 2.74 -9.37
N ASN A 362 -9.01 3.26 -8.28
CA ASN A 362 -10.44 3.26 -7.95
C ASN A 362 -11.15 4.53 -8.42
N SER A 363 -10.42 5.50 -8.97
CA SER A 363 -10.97 6.70 -9.58
C SER A 363 -10.14 7.12 -10.80
N ILE A 364 -10.82 7.50 -11.87
CA ILE A 364 -10.20 7.95 -13.12
C ILE A 364 -10.93 9.20 -13.58
N THR A 365 -10.15 10.24 -13.83
CA THR A 365 -10.66 11.45 -14.48
C THR A 365 -10.31 11.41 -15.95
N LEU A 366 -11.32 11.44 -16.82
CA LEU A 366 -11.18 11.49 -18.26
C LEU A 366 -11.37 12.92 -18.77
N GLY A 367 -10.90 13.17 -19.97
CA GLY A 367 -10.99 14.48 -20.60
C GLY A 367 -9.78 15.35 -20.28
N GLY A 368 -8.72 14.79 -19.71
CA GLY A 368 -7.60 15.51 -19.19
C GLY A 368 -7.97 16.28 -17.93
N ALA A 369 -7.01 16.94 -17.29
CA ALA A 369 -7.21 17.75 -16.10
C ALA A 369 -8.24 18.89 -16.31
N TYR A 370 -8.77 19.07 -17.52
CA TYR A 370 -9.32 20.31 -18.00
C TYR A 370 -10.73 20.20 -18.54
N GLY A 371 -11.36 19.09 -18.34
CA GLY A 371 -12.72 18.93 -18.85
C GLY A 371 -12.83 18.97 -20.36
N ARG A 372 -11.76 18.65 -21.06
CA ARG A 372 -11.73 18.74 -22.51
C ARG A 372 -12.13 17.45 -23.17
N SER A 373 -12.74 17.61 -24.32
CA SER A 373 -13.30 16.56 -25.09
C SER A 373 -12.32 15.48 -25.58
N PHE A 374 -11.04 15.73 -25.55
CA PHE A 374 -10.05 14.95 -26.27
C PHE A 374 -8.87 14.61 -25.43
N GLY A 375 -8.91 15.00 -24.23
CA GLY A 375 -7.79 14.86 -23.38
C GLY A 375 -7.63 13.43 -22.98
N GLY A 376 -6.87 12.74 -23.30
CA GLY A 376 -6.26 11.66 -22.66
C GLY A 376 -7.09 10.42 -22.44
N SER A 377 -6.62 9.38 -22.98
CA SER A 377 -6.93 8.05 -22.53
C SER A 377 -6.14 7.73 -21.25
N GLN A 378 -6.78 7.00 -20.37
CA GLN A 378 -6.15 6.48 -19.15
C GLN A 378 -6.09 4.95 -19.23
N THR A 379 -4.93 4.39 -18.99
CA THR A 379 -4.78 2.94 -18.91
C THR A 379 -5.18 2.47 -17.52
N LEU A 380 -6.15 1.56 -17.49
CA LEU A 380 -6.56 0.86 -16.28
C LEU A 380 -6.01 -0.56 -16.34
N ASN A 381 -5.15 -0.87 -15.40
CA ASN A 381 -4.58 -2.21 -15.26
C ASN A 381 -5.39 -3.00 -14.24
N LEU A 382 -5.58 -4.28 -14.55
CA LEU A 382 -6.33 -5.24 -13.76
C LEU A 382 -5.41 -6.39 -13.37
N SER A 383 -5.57 -6.89 -12.17
CA SER A 383 -4.93 -8.13 -11.73
C SER A 383 -5.85 -8.89 -10.79
N LEU A 384 -5.69 -10.20 -10.77
CA LEU A 384 -6.43 -11.10 -9.90
C LEU A 384 -5.41 -11.96 -9.14
N ASN A 385 -5.57 -12.12 -7.86
CA ASN A 385 -4.64 -12.87 -7.01
C ASN A 385 -4.77 -14.40 -7.12
N THR A 386 -5.10 -14.89 -8.31
CA THR A 386 -5.27 -16.32 -8.61
C THR A 386 -4.03 -16.97 -9.20
N GLY A 387 -2.85 -16.36 -9.04
CA GLY A 387 -1.60 -16.86 -9.58
C GLY A 387 -1.63 -16.91 -11.11
N THR A 388 -1.21 -18.04 -11.69
CA THR A 388 -1.16 -18.23 -13.14
C THR A 388 -2.52 -18.56 -13.77
N ASN A 389 -3.52 -18.93 -12.98
CA ASN A 389 -4.84 -19.28 -13.48
C ASN A 389 -5.60 -18.03 -13.92
N SER A 390 -6.09 -18.05 -15.15
CA SER A 390 -6.80 -16.94 -15.77
C SER A 390 -8.31 -17.14 -15.68
N TRP A 391 -9.03 -16.06 -15.34
CA TRP A 391 -10.47 -16.05 -15.17
C TRP A 391 -11.12 -14.98 -16.04
N PRO A 392 -12.34 -15.18 -16.52
CA PRO A 392 -13.03 -14.19 -17.31
C PRO A 392 -13.37 -12.95 -16.48
N TRP A 393 -13.15 -11.78 -17.07
CA TRP A 393 -13.60 -10.51 -16.50
C TRP A 393 -14.46 -9.75 -17.50
N SER A 394 -15.31 -8.88 -16.99
CA SER A 394 -16.13 -7.98 -17.78
C SER A 394 -16.32 -6.64 -17.08
N MET A 395 -16.56 -5.62 -17.87
CA MET A 395 -16.86 -4.26 -17.40
C MET A 395 -18.36 -4.03 -17.56
N VAL A 396 -18.98 -3.47 -16.54
CA VAL A 396 -20.39 -3.07 -16.58
C VAL A 396 -20.56 -1.62 -16.15
N SER A 397 -21.68 -1.03 -16.57
CA SER A 397 -22.02 0.35 -16.26
C SER A 397 -21.00 1.37 -16.77
N LEU A 398 -20.31 1.06 -17.89
CA LEU A 398 -19.51 2.06 -18.58
C LEU A 398 -20.46 3.15 -19.09
N PRO A 399 -20.28 4.42 -18.69
CA PRO A 399 -21.19 5.49 -19.11
C PRO A 399 -21.05 5.78 -20.61
N ALA A 400 -22.11 6.29 -21.22
CA ALA A 400 -22.16 6.58 -22.66
C ALA A 400 -21.08 7.61 -23.11
N TRP A 401 -20.63 8.44 -22.18
CA TRP A 401 -19.57 9.42 -22.40
C TRP A 401 -18.15 8.87 -22.26
N ALA A 402 -17.98 7.58 -22.03
CA ALA A 402 -16.68 6.90 -21.99
C ALA A 402 -16.63 5.70 -22.94
N THR A 403 -15.44 5.35 -23.36
CA THR A 403 -15.15 4.13 -24.13
C THR A 403 -14.03 3.35 -23.44
N ALA A 404 -14.04 2.05 -23.62
CA ALA A 404 -12.96 1.15 -23.25
C ALA A 404 -12.40 0.48 -24.50
N SER A 405 -11.09 0.34 -24.61
CA SER A 405 -10.45 -0.40 -25.71
C SER A 405 -10.82 -1.88 -25.67
N VAL A 406 -11.00 -2.41 -24.47
CA VAL A 406 -11.46 -3.77 -24.21
C VAL A 406 -12.39 -3.72 -23.01
N ALA A 407 -13.61 -4.28 -23.15
CA ALA A 407 -14.62 -4.30 -22.08
C ALA A 407 -14.74 -5.67 -21.40
N SER A 408 -14.05 -6.68 -21.88
CA SER A 408 -14.01 -8.04 -21.31
C SER A 408 -12.77 -8.77 -21.77
N GLY A 409 -12.39 -9.82 -21.06
CA GLY A 409 -11.22 -10.62 -21.40
C GLY A 409 -10.92 -11.64 -20.31
N THR A 410 -9.65 -11.99 -20.15
CA THR A 410 -9.16 -12.83 -19.05
C THR A 410 -8.19 -12.06 -18.19
N VAL A 411 -8.18 -12.38 -16.90
CA VAL A 411 -7.31 -11.76 -15.88
C VAL A 411 -6.72 -12.82 -14.95
N ASN A 412 -5.48 -12.63 -14.57
CA ASN A 412 -4.77 -13.43 -13.58
C ASN A 412 -3.84 -12.52 -12.76
N GLN A 413 -2.77 -13.06 -12.21
CA GLN A 413 -1.79 -12.26 -11.47
C GLN A 413 -0.99 -11.31 -12.38
N VAL A 414 -0.83 -11.62 -13.67
CA VAL A 414 -0.21 -10.73 -14.65
C VAL A 414 -1.20 -9.65 -15.03
N LEU A 415 -0.71 -8.41 -15.13
CA LEU A 415 -1.56 -7.26 -15.44
C LEU A 415 -2.25 -7.42 -16.80
N SER A 416 -3.57 -7.35 -16.80
CA SER A 416 -4.41 -7.14 -17.99
C SER A 416 -4.76 -5.65 -18.05
N SER A 417 -4.76 -5.05 -19.21
CA SER A 417 -5.00 -3.62 -19.36
C SER A 417 -6.16 -3.30 -20.30
N THR A 418 -6.87 -2.25 -19.98
CA THR A 418 -7.82 -1.60 -20.86
C THR A 418 -7.55 -0.10 -20.88
N VAL A 419 -7.75 0.53 -22.00
CA VAL A 419 -7.60 1.98 -22.17
C VAL A 419 -8.99 2.59 -22.16
N LEU A 420 -9.22 3.47 -21.20
CA LEU A 420 -10.45 4.24 -21.07
C LEU A 420 -10.25 5.60 -21.73
N ALA A 421 -11.18 6.02 -22.55
CA ALA A 421 -11.15 7.32 -23.21
C ALA A 421 -12.53 8.00 -23.13
N ALA A 422 -12.54 9.33 -23.09
CA ALA A 422 -13.76 10.09 -23.05
C ALA A 422 -14.44 10.20 -24.42
N LYS A 423 -15.78 10.22 -24.43
CA LYS A 423 -16.66 10.66 -25.53
C LYS A 423 -17.47 11.87 -25.08
N PRO A 424 -16.89 13.04 -25.03
CA PRO A 424 -17.50 14.19 -24.40
C PRO A 424 -18.72 14.72 -25.13
N ALA A 425 -18.90 14.39 -26.42
CA ALA A 425 -20.12 14.72 -27.14
C ALA A 425 -21.39 14.12 -26.50
N ASN A 426 -21.21 13.03 -25.74
CA ASN A 426 -22.30 12.35 -25.04
C ASN A 426 -22.49 12.82 -23.57
N ALA A 427 -21.83 13.90 -23.17
CA ALA A 427 -21.96 14.49 -21.85
C ALA A 427 -22.34 15.98 -21.95
N ASN A 428 -23.09 16.45 -20.99
CA ASN A 428 -23.34 17.87 -20.84
C ASN A 428 -22.09 18.59 -20.29
N VAL A 429 -22.01 19.88 -20.51
CA VAL A 429 -21.02 20.74 -19.83
C VAL A 429 -21.21 20.58 -18.32
N GLY A 430 -20.12 20.43 -17.63
CA GLY A 430 -20.12 20.20 -16.19
C GLY A 430 -19.26 19.01 -15.78
N VAL A 431 -19.30 18.71 -14.50
CA VAL A 431 -18.70 17.53 -13.92
C VAL A 431 -19.72 16.40 -13.97
N THR A 432 -19.39 15.34 -14.69
CA THR A 432 -20.23 14.13 -14.74
C THR A 432 -19.43 12.98 -14.15
N SER A 433 -20.00 12.30 -13.17
CA SER A 433 -19.38 11.11 -12.57
C SER A 433 -20.30 9.91 -12.71
N SER A 434 -19.70 8.73 -12.89
CA SER A 434 -20.42 7.46 -12.95
C SER A 434 -19.56 6.37 -12.31
N LEU A 435 -20.19 5.50 -11.54
CA LEU A 435 -19.53 4.33 -11.00
C LEU A 435 -19.58 3.22 -12.04
N MET A 436 -18.44 2.82 -12.54
CA MET A 436 -18.22 1.64 -13.36
C MET A 436 -17.75 0.51 -12.45
N SER A 437 -18.12 -0.71 -12.74
CA SER A 437 -17.67 -1.88 -12.03
C SER A 437 -17.03 -2.90 -12.96
N LEU A 438 -15.91 -3.42 -12.53
CA LEU A 438 -15.23 -4.54 -13.14
C LEU A 438 -15.60 -5.79 -12.34
N PHE A 439 -15.94 -6.86 -13.02
CA PHE A 439 -16.27 -8.13 -12.39
C PHE A 439 -15.40 -9.24 -12.97
N ALA A 440 -14.96 -10.13 -12.11
CA ALA A 440 -14.38 -11.39 -12.53
C ALA A 440 -15.17 -12.54 -11.91
N LEU A 441 -15.46 -13.58 -12.69
CA LEU A 441 -16.12 -14.79 -12.23
C LEU A 441 -15.07 -15.87 -12.00
N VAL A 442 -14.85 -16.19 -10.74
CA VAL A 442 -13.86 -17.17 -10.29
C VAL A 442 -14.59 -18.35 -9.68
N ASN A 443 -14.66 -19.47 -10.39
CA ASN A 443 -15.51 -20.60 -10.04
C ASN A 443 -16.96 -20.13 -9.76
N GLY A 444 -17.42 -20.25 -8.52
CA GLY A 444 -18.73 -19.76 -8.11
C GLY A 444 -18.77 -18.33 -7.58
N ASP A 445 -17.62 -17.66 -7.45
CA ASP A 445 -17.53 -16.31 -6.88
C ASP A 445 -17.56 -15.23 -7.94
N LEU A 446 -18.37 -14.22 -7.69
CA LEU A 446 -18.33 -12.96 -8.44
C LEU A 446 -17.54 -11.94 -7.59
N VAL A 447 -16.37 -11.56 -8.06
CA VAL A 447 -15.52 -10.54 -7.41
C VAL A 447 -15.58 -9.24 -8.21
N ALA A 448 -15.59 -8.11 -7.51
CA ALA A 448 -15.80 -6.81 -8.11
C ALA A 448 -14.72 -5.81 -7.71
N ALA A 449 -14.37 -4.91 -8.64
CA ALA A 449 -13.56 -3.72 -8.38
C ALA A 449 -14.31 -2.50 -8.94
N PRO A 450 -14.90 -1.68 -8.08
CA PRO A 450 -15.56 -0.45 -8.52
C PRO A 450 -14.54 0.62 -8.88
N VAL A 451 -14.80 1.36 -9.95
CA VAL A 451 -13.97 2.49 -10.40
C VAL A 451 -14.89 3.68 -10.67
N LEU A 452 -14.65 4.78 -9.98
CA LEU A 452 -15.35 6.03 -10.22
C LEU A 452 -14.74 6.72 -11.45
N LEU A 453 -15.53 6.85 -12.50
CA LEU A 453 -15.16 7.65 -13.66
C LEU A 453 -15.71 9.05 -13.51
N THR A 454 -14.88 10.04 -13.74
CA THR A 454 -15.28 11.45 -13.75
C THR A 454 -14.87 12.07 -15.08
N LEU A 455 -15.78 12.76 -15.71
CA LEU A 455 -15.51 13.61 -16.86
C LEU A 455 -15.80 15.06 -16.47
N ASN A 456 -14.78 15.88 -16.59
CA ASN A 456 -14.92 17.32 -16.46
C ASN A 456 -15.05 17.89 -17.88
N LYS A 457 -16.25 18.26 -18.30
CA LYS A 457 -16.47 18.93 -19.57
C LYS A 457 -16.70 20.41 -19.30
N ASP A 458 -15.67 21.23 -19.58
CA ASP A 458 -15.78 22.69 -19.49
C ASP A 458 -16.56 23.26 -20.68
N THR A 459 -16.99 24.50 -20.59
CA THR A 459 -17.56 25.21 -21.74
C THR A 459 -16.50 25.45 -22.79
N HIS A 460 -16.86 25.37 -24.05
CA HIS A 460 -15.94 25.73 -25.13
C HIS A 460 -15.60 27.22 -25.04
N LYS A 461 -14.34 27.57 -25.06
CA LYS A 461 -13.84 28.91 -24.89
C LYS A 461 -12.78 29.23 -25.93
N LEU A 462 -12.95 30.34 -26.63
CA LEU A 462 -11.96 30.84 -27.56
C LEU A 462 -10.83 31.55 -26.82
N LEU A 463 -9.61 31.29 -27.23
CA LEU A 463 -8.38 31.81 -26.61
C LEU A 463 -7.60 32.60 -27.63
N PRO A 464 -7.91 33.93 -27.80
CA PRO A 464 -7.10 34.80 -28.65
C PRO A 464 -5.71 34.96 -28.05
N ALA A 465 -4.68 34.96 -28.90
CA ALA A 465 -3.30 35.14 -28.50
C ALA A 465 -3.03 36.52 -27.86
N GLU A 466 -3.89 37.49 -28.15
CA GLU A 466 -3.88 38.80 -27.57
C GLU A 466 -5.30 39.25 -27.24
N THR A 467 -5.50 39.83 -26.06
CA THR A 467 -6.80 40.37 -25.61
C THR A 467 -6.79 41.91 -25.54
N ALA A 468 -5.64 42.50 -25.80
CA ALA A 468 -5.46 43.90 -25.92
C ALA A 468 -4.65 44.22 -27.21
N VAL A 469 -5.11 45.15 -28.03
CA VAL A 469 -4.51 45.47 -29.34
C VAL A 469 -4.31 46.95 -29.47
N ALA A 470 -3.10 47.34 -29.77
CA ALA A 470 -2.72 48.71 -30.02
C ALA A 470 -2.64 49.00 -31.53
N PHE A 471 -3.24 50.07 -31.95
CA PHE A 471 -3.05 50.70 -33.24
C PHE A 471 -2.47 52.12 -33.08
N ALA A 472 -1.74 52.54 -34.08
CA ALA A 472 -1.23 53.92 -34.11
C ALA A 472 -1.24 54.47 -35.53
N SER A 473 -1.51 55.76 -35.63
CA SER A 473 -1.47 56.55 -36.87
C SER A 473 -0.88 57.91 -36.58
N THR A 474 0.26 58.14 -37.19
CA THR A 474 0.93 59.46 -37.19
C THR A 474 1.29 59.84 -38.64
N PRO A 475 1.72 61.07 -38.95
CA PRO A 475 2.08 61.42 -40.32
C PRO A 475 3.12 60.53 -41.00
N GLY A 476 4.11 60.02 -40.23
CA GLY A 476 5.16 59.12 -40.73
C GLY A 476 4.99 57.61 -40.44
N TRP A 477 4.13 57.26 -39.49
CA TRP A 477 3.96 55.89 -39.05
C TRP A 477 2.48 55.50 -38.96
N THR A 478 2.14 54.38 -39.60
CA THR A 478 0.79 53.86 -39.57
C THR A 478 0.78 52.36 -39.35
N ARG A 479 0.23 51.90 -38.22
CA ARG A 479 -0.06 50.50 -37.94
C ARG A 479 -1.59 50.40 -37.77
N LEU A 480 -2.25 50.03 -38.86
CA LEU A 480 -3.72 50.01 -38.94
C LEU A 480 -4.28 48.62 -39.22
N THR A 481 -3.41 47.63 -39.34
CA THR A 481 -3.81 46.23 -39.53
C THR A 481 -3.12 45.34 -38.53
N ARG A 482 -3.85 44.38 -37.99
CA ARG A 482 -3.34 43.34 -37.09
C ARG A 482 -4.01 42.02 -37.38
N THR A 483 -3.25 40.93 -37.26
CA THR A 483 -3.77 39.58 -37.34
C THR A 483 -3.53 38.89 -36.00
N ILE A 484 -4.58 38.36 -35.39
CA ILE A 484 -4.53 37.70 -34.11
C ILE A 484 -4.93 36.23 -34.32
N LYS A 485 -4.11 35.32 -33.90
CA LYS A 485 -4.45 33.90 -33.87
C LYS A 485 -5.39 33.63 -32.71
N VAL A 486 -6.39 32.84 -32.95
CA VAL A 486 -7.34 32.35 -31.94
C VAL A 486 -7.23 30.82 -31.88
N THR A 487 -6.98 30.31 -30.69
CA THR A 487 -7.07 28.91 -30.38
C THR A 487 -8.30 28.66 -29.51
N ASP A 488 -8.48 27.45 -29.02
CA ASP A 488 -9.53 27.14 -28.10
C ASP A 488 -9.02 26.25 -26.96
N ASN A 489 -9.86 26.07 -25.94
CA ASN A 489 -9.56 25.15 -24.86
C ASN A 489 -9.86 23.67 -25.21
N TYR A 490 -10.46 23.42 -26.36
CA TYR A 490 -10.81 22.07 -26.81
C TYR A 490 -9.78 21.47 -27.78
N ASP A 491 -8.76 22.27 -28.22
CA ASP A 491 -7.80 21.90 -29.25
C ASP A 491 -8.47 21.41 -30.56
N SER A 492 -9.72 21.84 -30.75
CA SER A 492 -10.56 21.51 -31.91
C SER A 492 -11.36 22.73 -32.34
N PHE A 493 -10.72 23.60 -33.15
CA PHE A 493 -11.32 24.86 -33.55
C PHE A 493 -12.57 24.64 -34.43
N GLY A 494 -13.75 24.98 -33.91
CA GLY A 494 -15.06 24.79 -34.54
C GLY A 494 -15.58 26.00 -35.30
N GLY A 495 -14.78 27.06 -35.42
CA GLY A 495 -15.20 28.31 -36.05
C GLY A 495 -15.59 29.41 -35.05
N MET A 496 -15.62 30.64 -35.51
CA MET A 496 -15.93 31.82 -34.70
C MET A 496 -16.63 32.91 -35.51
N THR A 497 -17.29 33.81 -34.79
CA THR A 497 -17.72 35.12 -35.30
C THR A 497 -17.11 36.22 -34.47
N ALA A 498 -16.93 37.36 -35.03
CA ALA A 498 -16.37 38.53 -34.33
C ALA A 498 -17.06 39.80 -34.80
N THR A 499 -17.34 40.69 -33.86
CA THR A 499 -17.94 41.99 -34.13
C THR A 499 -17.25 43.11 -33.34
N SER A 500 -17.14 44.29 -33.92
CA SER A 500 -16.67 45.49 -33.24
C SER A 500 -17.82 46.36 -32.78
N ASN A 501 -17.70 46.99 -31.61
CA ASN A 501 -18.66 47.96 -31.13
C ASN A 501 -18.41 49.39 -31.70
N GLN A 502 -17.41 49.55 -32.55
CA GLN A 502 -17.05 50.85 -33.14
C GLN A 502 -16.90 50.73 -34.65
N PRO A 503 -17.45 51.71 -35.43
CA PRO A 503 -17.45 51.67 -36.89
C PRO A 503 -16.06 51.85 -37.48
N TRP A 504 -15.13 52.45 -36.77
CA TRP A 504 -13.77 52.70 -37.23
C TRP A 504 -12.88 51.44 -37.23
N LEU A 505 -13.36 50.35 -36.63
CA LEU A 505 -12.64 49.10 -36.54
C LEU A 505 -13.39 48.01 -37.28
N VAL A 506 -12.87 47.55 -38.39
CA VAL A 506 -13.42 46.45 -39.18
C VAL A 506 -12.75 45.17 -38.72
N VAL A 507 -13.55 44.13 -38.51
CA VAL A 507 -13.11 42.82 -38.07
C VAL A 507 -13.51 41.77 -39.11
N GLY A 508 -12.50 41.08 -39.66
CA GLY A 508 -12.67 39.93 -40.53
C GLY A 508 -12.23 38.63 -39.82
N VAL A 509 -12.87 37.54 -40.17
CA VAL A 509 -12.51 36.20 -39.71
C VAL A 509 -12.01 35.37 -40.88
N ASN A 510 -10.81 34.78 -40.74
CA ASN A 510 -10.22 33.88 -41.73
C ASN A 510 -9.65 32.63 -41.02
N GLY A 511 -10.44 31.56 -40.99
CA GLY A 511 -10.10 30.35 -40.26
C GLY A 511 -9.94 30.64 -38.75
N ASP A 512 -8.78 30.36 -38.22
CA ASP A 512 -8.40 30.59 -36.82
C ASP A 512 -7.80 32.00 -36.57
N LYS A 513 -7.92 32.92 -37.54
CA LYS A 513 -7.31 34.25 -37.45
C LYS A 513 -8.37 35.34 -37.53
N LEU A 514 -8.22 36.33 -36.65
CA LEU A 514 -8.91 37.60 -36.73
C LEU A 514 -8.05 38.60 -37.52
N ILE A 515 -8.64 39.24 -38.49
CA ILE A 515 -7.98 40.29 -39.25
C ILE A 515 -8.65 41.60 -38.85
N LEU A 516 -7.90 42.48 -38.23
CA LEU A 516 -8.36 43.78 -37.74
C LEU A 516 -7.86 44.91 -38.65
N THR A 517 -8.73 45.82 -39.04
CA THR A 517 -8.37 46.98 -39.84
C THR A 517 -9.01 48.19 -39.18
N ALA A 518 -8.16 49.13 -38.76
CA ALA A 518 -8.61 50.38 -38.14
C ALA A 518 -8.60 51.54 -39.14
N ASP A 519 -9.61 52.40 -39.09
CA ASP A 519 -9.69 53.65 -39.86
C ASP A 519 -9.51 54.86 -38.94
N PRO A 520 -8.40 55.59 -39.00
CA PRO A 520 -8.13 56.77 -38.19
C PRO A 520 -8.82 58.01 -38.73
N THR A 521 -9.47 57.96 -39.90
CA THR A 521 -10.04 59.14 -40.60
C THR A 521 -11.02 59.96 -39.75
N PRO A 522 -11.94 59.32 -39.00
CA PRO A 522 -12.94 60.09 -38.22
C PRO A 522 -12.40 60.65 -36.91
N MET A 523 -11.14 60.44 -36.57
CA MET A 523 -10.56 60.82 -35.27
C MET A 523 -9.84 62.15 -35.35
N LEU A 524 -9.83 62.87 -34.23
CA LEU A 524 -8.98 64.07 -34.06
C LEU A 524 -7.53 63.66 -33.77
N ASN A 525 -6.61 64.55 -34.11
CA ASN A 525 -5.21 64.38 -33.77
C ASN A 525 -5.00 64.46 -32.24
N ASP A 526 -3.96 63.80 -31.77
CA ASP A 526 -3.57 63.65 -30.36
C ASP A 526 -4.69 63.04 -29.47
N THR A 527 -5.48 62.18 -30.07
CA THR A 527 -6.57 61.50 -29.36
C THR A 527 -6.41 59.99 -29.35
N LEU A 528 -6.91 59.40 -28.27
CA LEU A 528 -7.03 57.98 -28.09
C LEU A 528 -8.48 57.52 -28.28
N SER A 529 -8.70 56.62 -29.22
CA SER A 529 -10.01 55.99 -29.43
C SER A 529 -9.97 54.53 -29.02
N THR A 530 -11.01 54.06 -28.41
CA THR A 530 -11.09 52.65 -27.92
C THR A 530 -12.28 51.92 -28.53
N ALA A 531 -12.11 50.62 -28.76
CA ALA A 531 -13.14 49.74 -29.22
C ALA A 531 -13.05 48.39 -28.44
N THR A 532 -14.15 47.65 -28.48
CA THR A 532 -14.21 46.27 -28.00
C THR A 532 -14.65 45.37 -29.13
N ILE A 533 -13.89 44.33 -29.39
CA ILE A 533 -14.30 43.24 -30.26
C ILE A 533 -14.96 42.19 -29.35
N THR A 534 -16.11 41.72 -29.75
CA THR A 534 -16.80 40.60 -29.16
C THR A 534 -16.55 39.36 -30.01
N LEU A 535 -15.86 38.39 -29.47
CA LEU A 535 -15.51 37.11 -30.10
C LEU A 535 -16.38 36.01 -29.58
N GLN A 536 -17.08 35.29 -30.45
CA GLN A 536 -18.03 34.22 -30.13
C GLN A 536 -17.68 32.93 -30.86
N ALA A 537 -17.58 31.83 -30.15
CA ALA A 537 -17.48 30.51 -30.76
C ALA A 537 -18.82 30.09 -31.39
N SER A 538 -18.73 29.25 -32.43
CA SER A 538 -19.90 28.84 -33.23
C SER A 538 -20.63 27.63 -32.70
N ASP A 539 -20.20 27.00 -31.60
CA ASP A 539 -20.83 25.80 -31.07
C ASP A 539 -21.81 26.08 -29.89
N PRO A 540 -22.72 25.14 -29.61
CA PRO A 540 -23.73 25.34 -28.56
C PRO A 540 -23.17 25.24 -27.14
N ASP A 541 -21.99 24.59 -26.95
CA ASP A 541 -21.32 24.48 -25.65
C ASP A 541 -20.40 25.67 -25.35
N ALA A 542 -20.49 26.72 -26.19
CA ALA A 542 -19.64 27.90 -26.05
C ALA A 542 -19.94 28.70 -24.81
N SER A 543 -18.86 29.19 -24.17
CA SER A 543 -18.94 30.18 -23.09
C SER A 543 -19.49 31.53 -23.57
N ALA A 544 -19.64 32.45 -22.63
CA ALA A 544 -19.92 33.85 -22.96
C ALA A 544 -18.84 34.39 -23.93
N PRO A 545 -19.22 35.35 -24.80
CA PRO A 545 -18.29 35.97 -25.74
C PRO A 545 -17.04 36.54 -25.06
N GLU A 546 -15.89 36.38 -25.69
CA GLU A 546 -14.62 36.90 -25.21
C GLU A 546 -14.36 38.33 -25.72
N PRO A 547 -14.12 39.32 -24.86
CA PRO A 547 -13.81 40.67 -25.28
C PRO A 547 -12.34 40.81 -25.62
N ILE A 548 -12.05 41.46 -26.75
CA ILE A 548 -10.72 41.98 -27.08
C ILE A 548 -10.76 43.49 -27.02
N ARG A 549 -9.91 44.11 -26.22
CA ARG A 549 -9.79 45.56 -26.12
C ARG A 549 -8.90 46.07 -27.23
N VAL A 550 -9.34 47.11 -27.90
CA VAL A 550 -8.61 47.74 -28.99
C VAL A 550 -8.46 49.23 -28.71
N ALA A 551 -7.27 49.75 -28.88
CA ALA A 551 -7.04 51.20 -28.82
C ALA A 551 -6.30 51.66 -30.06
N LEU A 552 -6.69 52.86 -30.57
CA LEU A 552 -6.03 53.55 -31.67
C LEU A 552 -5.58 54.94 -31.21
N TRP A 553 -4.30 55.15 -31.24
CA TRP A 553 -3.73 56.47 -31.06
C TRP A 553 -3.61 57.16 -32.41
N LYS A 554 -4.14 58.38 -32.56
CA LYS A 554 -3.92 59.25 -33.70
C LYS A 554 -3.10 60.47 -33.27
N GLY A 555 -1.84 60.50 -33.65
CA GLY A 555 -0.93 61.57 -33.29
C GLY A 555 -0.80 62.66 -34.39
N ALA A 556 -0.72 63.93 -34.01
CA ALA A 556 -0.44 65.06 -34.93
C ALA A 556 0.99 65.04 -35.48
N ALA A 557 1.92 64.47 -34.73
CA ALA A 557 3.33 64.33 -35.08
C ALA A 557 3.86 62.94 -34.93
N THR A 558 4.84 62.57 -35.72
CA THR A 558 5.59 61.33 -35.59
C THR A 558 6.72 61.52 -34.60
N PRO A 559 6.89 60.68 -33.57
CA PRO A 559 8.03 60.75 -32.65
C PRO A 559 9.34 60.59 -33.42
N SER A 560 10.28 61.56 -33.28
CA SER A 560 11.51 61.55 -34.06
C SER A 560 12.81 61.47 -33.27
N GLY A 561 12.73 61.59 -31.95
CA GLY A 561 13.89 61.52 -31.06
C GLY A 561 13.58 60.94 -29.70
N LYS A 562 14.62 60.61 -28.97
CA LYS A 562 14.43 60.08 -27.58
C LYS A 562 13.97 61.24 -26.66
N THR A 563 13.04 60.92 -25.79
CA THR A 563 12.62 61.80 -24.70
C THR A 563 13.13 61.22 -23.39
N VAL A 564 13.86 62.03 -22.61
CA VAL A 564 14.34 61.67 -21.29
C VAL A 564 13.51 62.34 -20.22
N VAL A 565 12.89 61.61 -19.36
CA VAL A 565 12.13 62.13 -18.22
C VAL A 565 13.10 62.45 -17.09
N PRO A 566 13.16 63.70 -16.61
CA PRO A 566 14.18 64.10 -15.64
C PRO A 566 13.86 63.71 -14.18
N LEU A 567 12.92 62.84 -13.96
CA LEU A 567 12.55 62.30 -12.64
C LEU A 567 13.14 60.91 -12.46
N SER A 568 13.47 60.58 -11.23
CA SER A 568 14.05 59.25 -10.91
C SER A 568 12.97 58.22 -10.65
N TYR A 569 13.02 57.14 -11.41
CA TYR A 569 12.11 55.96 -11.27
C TYR A 569 12.89 54.68 -11.18
N THR A 570 12.20 53.61 -10.70
CA THR A 570 12.79 52.27 -10.51
C THR A 570 12.01 51.15 -11.22
N ASN A 571 10.78 51.43 -11.62
CA ASN A 571 9.93 50.42 -12.26
C ASN A 571 9.15 51.04 -13.42
N VAL A 572 9.07 50.31 -14.53
CA VAL A 572 8.30 50.70 -15.72
C VAL A 572 7.56 49.49 -16.28
N ILE A 573 6.33 49.69 -16.71
CA ILE A 573 5.54 48.77 -17.52
C ILE A 573 4.73 49.58 -18.54
N THR A 574 4.44 49.00 -19.70
CA THR A 574 3.60 49.63 -20.74
C THR A 574 2.18 49.07 -20.69
N ASP A 575 1.23 49.87 -21.13
CA ASP A 575 -0.14 49.44 -21.37
C ASP A 575 -0.19 48.57 -22.64
N PRO A 576 -0.84 47.43 -22.64
CA PRO A 576 -0.86 46.52 -23.80
C PRO A 576 -1.68 47.06 -24.98
N ALA A 577 -2.60 48.00 -24.77
CA ALA A 577 -3.45 48.57 -25.80
C ALA A 577 -3.24 50.08 -26.00
N ARG A 578 -3.08 50.82 -24.89
CA ARG A 578 -3.01 52.30 -24.92
C ARG A 578 -1.55 52.78 -25.04
N PRO A 579 -1.29 53.98 -25.52
CA PRO A 579 0.05 54.46 -25.69
C PRO A 579 0.65 55.02 -24.38
N TYR A 580 0.55 54.24 -23.29
CA TYR A 580 0.98 54.67 -21.96
C TYR A 580 2.08 53.83 -21.37
N ALA A 581 2.96 54.46 -20.60
CA ALA A 581 3.87 53.84 -19.66
C ALA A 581 3.46 54.22 -18.23
N TYR A 582 3.50 53.24 -17.35
CA TYR A 582 3.29 53.37 -15.91
C TYR A 582 4.63 53.24 -15.21
N VAL A 583 5.02 54.27 -14.45
CA VAL A 583 6.33 54.33 -13.79
C VAL A 583 6.18 54.71 -12.32
N HIS A 584 6.99 54.14 -11.44
CA HIS A 584 7.12 54.60 -10.06
C HIS A 584 8.58 54.48 -9.57
N ASN A 585 8.90 55.25 -8.55
CA ASN A 585 10.22 55.27 -7.90
C ASN A 585 10.29 54.39 -6.63
N GLY A 586 9.33 53.50 -6.45
CA GLY A 586 9.13 52.74 -5.20
C GLY A 586 8.30 53.53 -4.17
N GLY A 587 7.90 54.77 -4.43
CA GLY A 587 7.08 55.57 -3.53
C GLY A 587 5.57 55.49 -3.80
N ALA A 588 4.80 56.34 -3.16
CA ALA A 588 3.32 56.27 -3.07
C ALA A 588 2.57 56.68 -4.33
N VAL A 589 3.24 56.90 -5.45
CA VAL A 589 2.64 57.43 -6.68
C VAL A 589 3.14 56.66 -7.90
N ILE A 590 2.22 56.34 -8.80
CA ILE A 590 2.52 55.80 -10.13
C ILE A 590 2.18 56.89 -11.15
N ASP A 591 3.16 57.30 -11.93
CA ASP A 591 3.02 58.30 -12.98
C ASP A 591 2.72 57.63 -14.32
N VAL A 592 1.88 58.29 -15.12
CA VAL A 592 1.43 57.85 -16.44
C VAL A 592 1.99 58.75 -17.48
N TYR A 593 2.80 58.23 -18.37
CA TYR A 593 3.39 58.98 -19.51
C TYR A 593 2.81 58.49 -20.83
N ASN A 594 2.46 59.42 -21.70
CA ASN A 594 2.12 59.12 -23.07
C ASN A 594 3.39 58.88 -23.88
N LEU A 595 3.52 57.68 -24.45
CA LEU A 595 4.72 57.25 -25.17
C LEU A 595 4.94 58.01 -26.48
N TYR A 596 3.89 58.50 -27.11
CA TYR A 596 3.98 59.24 -28.37
C TYR A 596 4.35 60.69 -28.17
N THR A 597 3.84 61.34 -27.12
CA THR A 597 4.13 62.74 -26.83
C THR A 597 5.28 62.92 -25.84
N GLY A 598 5.65 61.90 -25.10
CA GLY A 598 6.60 61.97 -24.00
C GLY A 598 6.13 62.76 -22.78
N LEU A 599 4.86 63.20 -22.78
CA LEU A 599 4.29 64.03 -21.72
C LEU A 599 3.66 63.16 -20.60
N LYS A 600 3.72 63.69 -19.39
CA LYS A 600 3.00 63.12 -18.25
C LYS A 600 1.50 63.44 -18.38
N GLU A 601 0.72 62.36 -18.43
CA GLU A 601 -0.75 62.45 -18.56
C GLU A 601 -1.45 62.54 -17.21
N ALA A 602 -0.95 61.79 -16.20
CA ALA A 602 -1.55 61.72 -14.90
C ALA A 602 -0.58 61.20 -13.84
N SER A 603 -1.04 61.23 -12.59
CA SER A 603 -0.48 60.53 -11.46
C SER A 603 -1.56 59.76 -10.76
N MET A 604 -1.30 58.50 -10.46
CA MET A 604 -2.17 57.64 -9.64
C MET A 604 -1.60 57.66 -8.21
N ALA A 605 -2.41 58.01 -7.23
CA ALA A 605 -2.03 58.14 -5.82
C ALA A 605 -2.87 57.22 -4.92
N GLY A 606 -2.54 57.17 -3.62
CA GLY A 606 -3.26 56.38 -2.63
C GLY A 606 -2.58 55.05 -2.29
N PHE A 607 -1.35 54.87 -2.77
CA PHE A 607 -0.52 53.71 -2.42
C PHE A 607 0.27 53.93 -1.12
N SER A 608 0.90 52.89 -0.61
CA SER A 608 1.87 52.98 0.48
C SER A 608 3.20 53.64 0.06
N ALA A 609 4.08 53.83 1.02
CA ALA A 609 5.36 54.46 0.75
C ALA A 609 6.35 53.57 -0.03
N HIS A 610 6.12 52.24 -0.07
CA HIS A 610 7.01 51.31 -0.76
C HIS A 610 6.25 50.41 -1.73
N LEU A 611 6.38 50.69 -3.02
CA LEU A 611 5.84 49.87 -4.09
C LEU A 611 6.90 48.93 -4.67
N GLY A 612 6.50 47.74 -5.05
CA GLY A 612 7.33 46.73 -5.72
C GLY A 612 6.97 46.59 -7.20
N ASP A 613 7.00 45.37 -7.67
CA ASP A 613 6.75 45.00 -9.06
C ASP A 613 5.32 45.30 -9.53
N MET A 614 5.15 45.50 -10.83
CA MET A 614 3.87 45.79 -11.47
C MET A 614 3.58 44.79 -12.59
N ALA A 615 2.32 44.41 -12.76
CA ALA A 615 1.85 43.65 -13.91
C ALA A 615 0.53 44.21 -14.44
N ALA A 616 0.44 44.45 -15.74
CA ALA A 616 -0.81 44.80 -16.39
C ALA A 616 -1.67 43.55 -16.64
N GLY A 617 -3.01 43.67 -16.45
CA GLY A 617 -3.97 42.73 -16.95
C GLY A 617 -3.84 42.58 -18.46
N LEU A 618 -4.03 41.35 -18.95
CA LEU A 618 -3.81 41.04 -20.39
C LEU A 618 -4.76 41.79 -21.31
N ASN A 619 -5.93 42.18 -20.82
CA ASN A 619 -6.90 42.99 -21.54
C ASN A 619 -6.69 44.52 -21.36
N GLY A 620 -5.74 44.95 -20.55
CA GLY A 620 -5.49 46.35 -20.27
C GLY A 620 -6.53 47.03 -19.36
N ASP A 621 -7.40 46.31 -18.69
CA ASP A 621 -8.40 46.91 -17.80
C ASP A 621 -7.81 47.25 -16.42
N TYR A 622 -6.83 46.50 -15.94
CA TYR A 622 -6.26 46.65 -14.60
C TYR A 622 -4.73 46.62 -14.58
N LEU A 623 -4.18 47.28 -13.56
CA LEU A 623 -2.77 47.23 -13.17
C LEU A 623 -2.69 46.65 -11.76
N TYR A 624 -1.87 45.61 -11.55
CA TYR A 624 -1.59 44.99 -10.27
C TYR A 624 -0.23 45.47 -9.77
N VAL A 625 -0.16 45.91 -8.52
CA VAL A 625 1.05 46.49 -7.92
C VAL A 625 1.31 45.85 -6.57
N VAL A 626 2.55 45.43 -6.31
CA VAL A 626 2.97 44.99 -4.98
C VAL A 626 3.05 46.19 -4.05
N ASP A 627 2.24 46.24 -3.03
CA ASP A 627 2.29 47.16 -1.90
C ASP A 627 3.06 46.48 -0.75
N ILE A 628 4.33 46.83 -0.63
CA ILE A 628 5.28 46.15 0.28
C ILE A 628 4.93 46.43 1.73
N ASP A 629 4.64 47.67 2.09
CA ASP A 629 4.39 48.10 3.46
C ASP A 629 3.17 47.40 4.07
N ASN A 630 2.14 47.20 3.24
CA ASN A 630 0.91 46.59 3.68
C ASN A 630 0.77 45.08 3.36
N SER A 631 1.84 44.48 2.82
CA SER A 631 1.83 43.05 2.43
C SER A 631 0.61 42.68 1.59
N ARG A 632 0.35 43.37 0.51
CA ARG A 632 -0.82 43.19 -0.35
C ARG A 632 -0.52 43.47 -1.81
N ILE A 633 -1.40 43.01 -2.68
CA ILE A 633 -1.47 43.48 -4.08
C ILE A 633 -2.58 44.53 -4.19
N THR A 634 -2.28 45.64 -4.75
CA THR A 634 -3.24 46.71 -5.06
C THR A 634 -3.61 46.61 -6.54
N GLU A 635 -4.91 46.52 -6.82
CA GLU A 635 -5.49 46.54 -8.15
C GLU A 635 -5.93 47.96 -8.48
N VAL A 636 -5.48 48.47 -9.62
CA VAL A 636 -5.85 49.80 -10.13
C VAL A 636 -6.65 49.62 -11.40
N ASN A 637 -7.82 50.21 -11.49
CA ASN A 637 -8.57 50.31 -12.74
C ASN A 637 -7.92 51.36 -13.65
N LEU A 638 -7.47 50.94 -14.82
CA LEU A 638 -6.72 51.79 -15.73
C LEU A 638 -7.58 52.79 -16.53
N ALA A 639 -8.88 52.56 -16.62
CA ALA A 639 -9.81 53.51 -17.23
C ALA A 639 -10.09 54.73 -16.32
N THR A 640 -10.27 54.44 -15.01
CA THR A 640 -10.55 55.48 -14.01
C THR A 640 -9.29 55.97 -13.30
N ARG A 641 -8.16 55.26 -13.45
CA ARG A 641 -6.88 55.50 -12.79
C ARG A 641 -7.01 55.49 -11.24
N ALA A 642 -7.93 54.75 -10.72
CA ALA A 642 -8.22 54.65 -9.30
C ALA A 642 -7.99 53.22 -8.76
N ILE A 643 -7.62 53.11 -7.49
CA ILE A 643 -7.53 51.83 -6.79
C ILE A 643 -8.94 51.24 -6.74
N SER A 644 -9.08 50.00 -7.22
CA SER A 644 -10.37 49.29 -7.22
C SER A 644 -10.45 48.27 -6.09
N ARG A 645 -9.42 47.46 -5.88
CA ARG A 645 -9.40 46.40 -4.87
C ARG A 645 -8.00 46.20 -4.30
N GLN A 646 -7.95 45.50 -3.18
CA GLN A 646 -6.70 45.12 -2.50
C GLN A 646 -6.75 43.69 -2.05
N LEU A 647 -5.70 42.94 -2.33
CA LEU A 647 -5.55 41.52 -1.96
C LEU A 647 -4.49 41.39 -0.87
N PRO A 648 -4.83 41.09 0.38
CA PRO A 648 -3.86 40.76 1.41
C PRO A 648 -3.07 39.50 1.05
N LEU A 649 -1.76 39.52 1.22
CA LEU A 649 -0.88 38.38 1.01
C LEU A 649 -0.63 37.68 2.36
N ALA A 650 -0.69 36.35 2.36
CA ALA A 650 -0.37 35.55 3.53
C ALA A 650 1.12 35.63 3.92
N THR A 651 1.97 35.82 2.91
CA THR A 651 3.41 36.10 3.08
C THR A 651 3.67 37.52 2.63
N ALA A 652 4.41 38.27 3.43
CA ALA A 652 4.72 39.67 3.11
C ALA A 652 5.35 39.77 1.71
N GLY A 653 4.79 40.65 0.89
CA GLY A 653 5.40 41.03 -0.37
C GLY A 653 6.77 41.71 -0.10
N THR A 654 7.77 41.42 -0.92
CA THR A 654 9.10 42.03 -0.85
C THR A 654 9.45 42.68 -2.17
N LYS A 655 10.55 43.42 -2.22
CA LYS A 655 11.12 43.91 -3.47
C LYS A 655 11.46 42.82 -4.48
N ALA A 656 11.67 41.61 -4.02
CA ALA A 656 11.92 40.44 -4.87
C ALA A 656 10.64 39.75 -5.36
N THR A 657 9.45 40.08 -4.84
CA THR A 657 8.17 39.53 -5.31
C THR A 657 7.91 40.01 -6.73
N ARG A 658 7.75 39.07 -7.66
CA ARG A 658 7.41 39.36 -9.06
C ARG A 658 5.97 38.98 -9.32
N LEU A 659 5.32 39.76 -10.17
CA LEU A 659 3.95 39.54 -10.60
C LEU A 659 3.90 39.16 -12.08
N LYS A 660 2.99 38.28 -12.43
CA LYS A 660 2.61 37.98 -13.80
C LYS A 660 1.14 37.66 -13.89
N VAL A 661 0.47 38.20 -14.90
CA VAL A 661 -0.88 37.79 -15.25
C VAL A 661 -0.80 36.70 -16.32
N ALA A 662 -1.50 35.60 -16.09
CA ALA A 662 -1.70 34.54 -17.08
C ALA A 662 -3.20 34.36 -17.32
N ARG A 663 -3.58 33.63 -18.37
CA ARG A 663 -4.98 33.46 -18.75
C ARG A 663 -5.31 32.02 -19.11
N PRO A 664 -5.04 31.06 -18.20
CA PRO A 664 -5.35 29.66 -18.45
C PRO A 664 -6.86 29.49 -18.71
N ASN A 665 -7.17 28.83 -19.82
CA ASN A 665 -8.54 28.60 -20.27
C ASN A 665 -9.39 29.90 -20.37
N GLY A 666 -8.75 31.04 -20.69
CA GLY A 666 -9.43 32.31 -20.82
C GLY A 666 -9.83 32.96 -19.49
N VAL A 667 -9.43 32.44 -18.35
CA VAL A 667 -9.64 33.02 -17.03
C VAL A 667 -8.37 33.69 -16.55
N GLU A 668 -8.42 34.99 -16.28
CA GLU A 668 -7.24 35.67 -15.78
C GLU A 668 -6.88 35.26 -14.35
N VAL A 669 -5.61 34.93 -14.16
CA VAL A 669 -5.00 34.61 -12.88
C VAL A 669 -3.78 35.44 -12.63
N LEU A 670 -3.63 35.95 -11.43
CA LEU A 670 -2.44 36.65 -10.98
C LEU A 670 -1.49 35.64 -10.33
N LEU A 671 -0.27 35.59 -10.81
CA LEU A 671 0.79 34.70 -10.37
C LEU A 671 1.89 35.50 -9.66
N LEU A 672 2.36 34.97 -8.56
CA LEU A 672 3.51 35.50 -7.82
C LEU A 672 4.72 34.57 -8.01
N SER A 673 5.90 35.16 -7.96
CA SER A 673 7.15 34.40 -8.13
C SER A 673 7.45 33.33 -7.09
N ASP A 674 6.72 33.30 -5.99
CA ASP A 674 6.77 32.23 -4.98
C ASP A 674 5.76 31.10 -5.23
N GLY A 675 5.02 31.15 -6.33
CA GLY A 675 4.02 30.18 -6.76
C GLY A 675 2.60 30.46 -6.27
N GLN A 676 2.36 31.46 -5.43
CA GLN A 676 0.98 31.84 -5.09
C GLN A 676 0.22 32.26 -6.36
N ALA A 677 -1.05 31.90 -6.43
CA ALA A 677 -1.91 32.18 -7.56
C ALA A 677 -3.29 32.65 -7.08
N PHE A 678 -3.89 33.59 -7.78
CA PHE A 678 -5.18 34.18 -7.42
C PHE A 678 -6.02 34.42 -8.67
N LEU A 679 -7.33 34.20 -8.57
CA LEU A 679 -8.27 34.68 -9.58
C LEU A 679 -8.32 36.19 -9.57
N THR A 680 -8.08 36.85 -10.72
CA THR A 680 -8.16 38.31 -10.79
C THR A 680 -9.58 38.80 -10.57
N ALA A 681 -10.60 38.06 -11.02
CA ALA A 681 -12.02 38.46 -10.88
C ALA A 681 -12.49 38.59 -9.43
N THR A 682 -12.03 37.73 -8.54
CA THR A 682 -12.53 37.63 -7.15
C THR A 682 -11.44 37.75 -6.09
N PHE A 683 -10.17 37.65 -6.46
CA PHE A 683 -9.03 37.49 -5.58
C PHE A 683 -9.06 36.21 -4.73
N ALA A 684 -9.87 35.21 -5.15
CA ALA A 684 -9.82 33.91 -4.54
C ALA A 684 -8.47 33.24 -4.77
N ALA A 685 -7.89 32.70 -3.68
CA ALA A 685 -6.64 31.95 -3.77
C ALA A 685 -6.85 30.64 -4.52
N LEU A 686 -5.91 30.31 -5.36
CA LEU A 686 -5.83 29.06 -6.12
C LEU A 686 -4.71 28.18 -5.55
N PRO A 687 -4.66 26.89 -5.92
CA PRO A 687 -3.56 26.03 -5.54
C PRO A 687 -2.21 26.62 -5.94
N LYS A 688 -1.24 26.52 -5.04
CA LYS A 688 0.11 27.02 -5.26
C LYS A 688 0.80 26.25 -6.38
N LEU A 689 1.41 26.98 -7.31
CA LEU A 689 2.20 26.39 -8.39
C LEU A 689 3.57 25.91 -7.87
N PRO A 690 4.15 24.86 -8.46
CA PRO A 690 5.47 24.35 -8.09
C PRO A 690 6.59 25.23 -8.66
N LEU A 691 6.61 26.51 -8.29
CA LEU A 691 7.61 27.49 -8.67
C LEU A 691 8.66 27.66 -7.58
N SER A 692 9.89 27.96 -7.96
CA SER A 692 10.96 28.33 -7.03
C SER A 692 10.79 29.79 -6.61
N THR A 693 11.15 30.10 -5.36
CA THR A 693 11.01 31.46 -4.82
C THR A 693 11.97 32.42 -5.51
N GLY A 694 11.49 33.56 -5.98
CA GLY A 694 12.27 34.66 -6.48
C GLY A 694 12.57 34.69 -7.98
N GLY A 695 12.10 33.68 -8.74
CA GLY A 695 12.36 33.60 -10.18
C GLY A 695 11.56 34.60 -11.02
N THR A 696 12.07 34.97 -12.20
CA THR A 696 11.36 35.78 -13.20
C THR A 696 10.30 34.91 -13.89
N LEU A 697 9.10 35.44 -14.09
CA LEU A 697 7.96 34.74 -14.68
C LEU A 697 7.59 35.33 -16.06
N ALA A 698 7.26 34.43 -16.98
CA ALA A 698 6.61 34.78 -18.25
C ALA A 698 5.44 33.82 -18.52
N ALA A 699 4.41 34.31 -19.20
CA ALA A 699 3.26 33.51 -19.60
C ALA A 699 3.02 33.66 -21.11
N SER A 700 2.52 32.59 -21.74
CA SER A 700 2.04 32.64 -23.12
C SER A 700 0.75 33.45 -23.23
N GLY A 701 0.53 34.10 -24.40
CA GLY A 701 -0.64 34.94 -24.60
C GLY A 701 -1.97 34.20 -24.51
N ASP A 702 -2.00 32.92 -24.90
CA ASP A 702 -3.16 32.04 -24.73
C ASP A 702 -3.29 31.49 -23.30
N GLY A 703 -2.35 31.80 -22.42
CA GLY A 703 -2.38 31.39 -21.00
C GLY A 703 -2.08 29.95 -20.72
N LYS A 704 -1.76 29.12 -21.71
CA LYS A 704 -1.57 27.68 -21.53
C LYS A 704 -0.21 27.33 -20.91
N LEU A 705 0.75 28.25 -20.93
CA LEU A 705 2.12 28.00 -20.45
C LEU A 705 2.61 29.13 -19.56
N VAL A 706 3.22 28.77 -18.45
CA VAL A 706 4.07 29.68 -17.66
C VAL A 706 5.48 29.14 -17.64
N VAL A 707 6.45 30.01 -17.81
CA VAL A 707 7.87 29.70 -17.70
C VAL A 707 8.46 30.52 -16.57
N GLN A 708 9.22 29.85 -15.71
CA GLN A 708 10.04 30.50 -14.69
C GLN A 708 11.51 30.36 -15.04
N GLN A 709 12.25 31.41 -14.83
CA GLN A 709 13.70 31.45 -14.89
C GLN A 709 14.23 31.79 -13.51
N ASP A 710 15.12 30.94 -12.96
CA ASP A 710 15.71 31.19 -11.66
C ASP A 710 16.64 32.40 -11.67
N GLU A 711 16.62 33.23 -10.62
CA GLU A 711 17.43 34.43 -10.50
C GLU A 711 18.89 34.18 -10.12
N GLY A 712 19.31 32.94 -9.95
CA GLY A 712 20.71 32.73 -9.75
C GLY A 712 21.17 31.50 -8.99
N GLY A 713 21.98 30.73 -9.66
CA GLY A 713 23.01 29.85 -9.13
C GLY A 713 24.38 30.30 -9.68
N ALA A 714 25.44 29.85 -9.06
CA ALA A 714 26.80 30.35 -9.34
C ALA A 714 27.32 30.08 -10.77
N SER A 715 26.62 29.30 -11.61
CA SER A 715 27.14 28.96 -12.95
C SER A 715 26.08 28.63 -14.01
N SER A 716 24.79 28.59 -13.67
CA SER A 716 23.75 28.26 -14.64
C SER A 716 22.38 28.86 -14.30
N VAL A 717 21.61 29.18 -15.33
CA VAL A 717 20.22 29.63 -15.22
C VAL A 717 19.32 28.48 -15.57
N GLN A 718 18.41 28.15 -14.69
CA GLN A 718 17.43 27.09 -14.91
C GLN A 718 16.10 27.66 -15.39
N HIS A 719 15.59 27.12 -16.50
CA HIS A 719 14.26 27.41 -17.00
C HIS A 719 13.32 26.25 -16.67
N THR A 720 12.17 26.56 -16.11
CA THR A 720 11.12 25.57 -15.81
C THR A 720 9.85 26.01 -16.51
N SER A 721 9.30 25.16 -17.39
CA SER A 721 8.01 25.41 -18.00
C SER A 721 6.92 24.58 -17.33
N ILE A 722 5.75 25.20 -17.17
CA ILE A 722 4.59 24.61 -16.52
C ILE A 722 3.39 24.87 -17.41
N ALA A 723 2.77 23.80 -17.89
CA ALA A 723 1.48 23.91 -18.55
C ALA A 723 0.43 24.30 -17.51
N LEU A 724 -0.35 25.31 -17.79
CA LEU A 724 -1.43 25.79 -16.94
C LEU A 724 -2.78 25.51 -17.56
N ASP A 725 -3.71 25.19 -16.72
CA ASP A 725 -5.11 25.17 -17.06
C ASP A 725 -5.98 25.51 -15.85
N TYR A 726 -7.14 26.06 -16.11
CA TYR A 726 -8.12 26.41 -15.10
C TYR A 726 -9.44 25.71 -15.39
N ALA A 727 -9.84 24.82 -14.50
CA ALA A 727 -11.13 24.15 -14.59
C ALA A 727 -12.15 24.88 -13.73
N ALA A 728 -12.94 25.75 -14.33
CA ALA A 728 -13.98 26.51 -13.64
C ALA A 728 -15.01 25.61 -12.95
N LEU A 729 -15.22 24.40 -13.47
CA LEU A 729 -16.22 23.46 -13.01
C LEU A 729 -15.87 22.74 -11.69
N ASN A 730 -14.60 22.66 -11.32
CA ASN A 730 -14.16 22.02 -10.08
C ASN A 730 -13.81 23.05 -9.01
N ASN A 731 -14.74 23.90 -8.64
CA ASN A 731 -14.53 24.95 -7.64
C ASN A 731 -13.37 25.90 -7.97
N GLY A 732 -13.08 26.13 -9.27
CA GLY A 732 -12.01 27.00 -9.68
C GLY A 732 -10.62 26.43 -9.38
N THR A 733 -10.38 25.18 -9.66
CA THR A 733 -9.06 24.57 -9.48
C THR A 733 -8.12 24.94 -10.61
N LEU A 734 -7.00 25.55 -10.27
CA LEU A 734 -5.87 25.76 -11.20
C LEU A 734 -5.06 24.46 -11.25
N TYR A 735 -5.00 23.87 -12.41
CA TYR A 735 -4.16 22.69 -12.65
C TYR A 735 -2.81 23.13 -13.20
N SER A 736 -1.77 22.47 -12.75
CA SER A 736 -0.42 22.63 -13.28
C SER A 736 0.17 21.27 -13.60
N ALA A 737 0.67 21.14 -14.81
CA ALA A 737 1.46 19.99 -15.21
C ALA A 737 2.86 20.46 -15.57
N LYS A 738 3.87 19.85 -14.95
CA LYS A 738 5.24 20.09 -15.32
C LYS A 738 5.48 19.45 -16.69
N VAL A 739 5.93 20.24 -17.67
CA VAL A 739 6.27 19.72 -18.99
C VAL A 739 7.42 18.72 -18.83
N PRO A 740 7.35 17.52 -19.39
CA PRO A 740 8.30 16.43 -19.10
C PRO A 740 9.78 16.71 -19.39
N LYS A 741 10.08 17.72 -20.17
CA LYS A 741 11.45 18.15 -20.50
C LYS A 741 11.79 19.53 -19.95
N ALA A 742 11.24 19.86 -18.83
CA ALA A 742 11.01 21.20 -18.33
C ALA A 742 12.16 21.84 -17.56
N SER A 743 13.35 21.33 -17.58
CA SER A 743 14.49 22.08 -17.07
C SER A 743 15.62 22.11 -18.07
N HIS A 744 15.85 23.25 -18.65
CA HIS A 744 17.02 23.53 -19.44
C HIS A 744 17.97 24.38 -18.60
N THR A 745 19.19 23.93 -18.45
CA THR A 745 20.24 24.69 -17.77
C THR A 745 21.09 25.38 -18.84
N SER A 746 20.92 26.66 -18.97
CA SER A 746 21.79 27.47 -19.81
C SER A 746 23.04 27.88 -19.04
N PRO A 747 24.22 27.90 -19.64
CA PRO A 747 25.36 28.54 -19.03
C PRO A 747 25.05 30.02 -18.79
N GLY A 748 25.12 30.45 -17.53
CA GLY A 748 24.84 31.81 -17.15
C GLY A 748 24.78 31.97 -15.65
N THR A 749 25.12 33.14 -15.14
CA THR A 749 25.22 33.38 -13.70
C THR A 749 23.97 34.00 -13.12
N LEU A 750 23.12 34.65 -13.91
CA LEU A 750 21.89 35.31 -13.45
C LEU A 750 20.87 35.37 -14.58
N GLY A 751 19.67 34.84 -14.33
CA GLY A 751 18.51 35.09 -15.16
C GLY A 751 17.96 36.50 -14.88
N GLN A 752 17.87 37.32 -15.89
CA GLN A 752 17.51 38.75 -15.72
C GLN A 752 16.08 39.04 -16.19
N ASP A 753 15.69 38.51 -17.35
CA ASP A 753 14.39 38.78 -17.95
C ASP A 753 13.91 37.59 -18.81
N LEU A 754 12.59 37.47 -18.98
CA LEU A 754 11.96 36.37 -19.66
C LEU A 754 10.65 36.76 -20.33
N LEU A 755 10.42 36.24 -21.53
CA LEU A 755 9.20 36.46 -22.29
C LEU A 755 8.78 35.20 -23.04
N VAL A 756 7.47 34.98 -23.22
CA VAL A 756 6.91 33.90 -24.03
C VAL A 756 6.01 34.47 -25.10
N ARG A 757 6.27 34.18 -26.38
CA ARG A 757 5.51 34.69 -27.51
C ARG A 757 5.38 33.66 -28.63
N LEU A 758 4.28 33.81 -29.42
CA LEU A 758 4.14 33.12 -30.71
C LEU A 758 4.99 33.85 -31.75
N ASN A 759 5.73 33.08 -32.54
CA ASN A 759 6.42 33.65 -33.71
C ASN A 759 5.50 33.66 -34.95
N SER A 760 6.01 34.20 -36.07
CA SER A 760 5.29 34.24 -37.35
C SER A 760 4.91 32.88 -37.93
N SER A 761 5.50 31.80 -37.46
CA SER A 761 5.21 30.40 -37.84
C SER A 761 4.30 29.69 -36.85
N ASP A 762 3.63 30.42 -35.97
CA ASP A 762 2.73 29.95 -34.92
C ASP A 762 3.42 29.01 -33.90
N LYS A 763 4.73 29.06 -33.80
CA LYS A 763 5.49 28.35 -32.75
C LYS A 763 5.61 29.22 -31.53
N LEU A 764 5.38 28.61 -30.36
CA LEU A 764 5.57 29.25 -29.07
C LEU A 764 7.06 29.24 -28.71
N LEU A 765 7.63 30.40 -28.56
CA LEU A 765 9.05 30.63 -28.25
C LEU A 765 9.20 31.31 -26.89
N ILE A 766 10.29 30.94 -26.23
CA ILE A 766 10.74 31.53 -24.98
C ILE A 766 11.96 32.39 -25.33
N TYR A 767 11.94 33.65 -24.95
CA TYR A 767 13.02 34.60 -25.09
C TYR A 767 13.58 34.88 -23.70
N SER A 768 14.89 34.73 -23.52
CA SER A 768 15.53 34.86 -22.21
C SER A 768 16.75 35.76 -22.29
N ALA A 769 16.86 36.69 -21.34
CA ALA A 769 18.06 37.47 -21.08
C ALA A 769 18.81 36.85 -19.89
N SER A 770 20.06 36.44 -20.09
CA SER A 770 20.92 35.90 -19.05
C SER A 770 22.34 36.46 -19.16
N SER A 771 23.07 36.52 -18.04
CA SER A 771 24.37 37.18 -17.99
C SER A 771 25.50 36.46 -18.71
N THR A 772 25.29 35.17 -19.04
CA THR A 772 26.28 34.39 -19.80
C THR A 772 25.53 33.34 -20.65
N PRO A 773 25.81 33.15 -21.95
CA PRO A 773 26.72 33.98 -22.71
C PRO A 773 26.23 35.45 -22.84
N LYS A 774 27.06 36.36 -23.18
CA LYS A 774 26.68 37.77 -23.43
C LYS A 774 25.77 37.89 -24.65
N SER A 775 24.59 37.26 -24.55
CA SER A 775 23.58 37.20 -25.61
C SER A 775 22.24 36.88 -24.99
N CYS A 776 21.17 37.41 -25.54
CA CYS A 776 19.86 36.84 -25.28
C CYS A 776 19.72 35.47 -25.98
N SER A 777 18.83 34.60 -25.53
CA SER A 777 18.58 33.29 -26.14
C SER A 777 17.12 33.16 -26.55
N VAL A 778 16.91 32.33 -27.57
CA VAL A 778 15.59 31.93 -28.05
C VAL A 778 15.49 30.43 -27.94
N MET A 779 14.43 29.95 -27.28
CA MET A 779 14.20 28.55 -27.03
C MET A 779 12.80 28.15 -27.49
N LEU A 780 12.61 26.87 -27.85
CA LEU A 780 11.27 26.29 -28.05
C LEU A 780 10.57 26.10 -26.71
N ALA A 781 9.27 26.36 -26.64
CA ALA A 781 8.49 26.14 -25.44
C ALA A 781 8.25 24.65 -25.15
N ASP A 782 8.22 23.81 -26.17
CA ASP A 782 7.87 22.40 -26.07
C ASP A 782 8.95 21.56 -25.36
N ASP A 783 10.23 21.88 -25.57
CA ASP A 783 11.35 21.10 -25.07
C ASP A 783 12.47 21.94 -24.44
N LEU A 784 12.31 23.25 -24.40
CA LEU A 784 13.31 24.21 -23.93
C LEU A 784 14.64 24.16 -24.73
N GLY A 785 14.60 23.56 -25.91
CA GLY A 785 15.76 23.48 -26.81
C GLY A 785 16.13 24.87 -27.37
N VAL A 786 17.40 25.28 -27.20
CA VAL A 786 17.88 26.56 -27.69
C VAL A 786 17.88 26.57 -29.23
N GLN A 787 17.21 27.55 -29.80
CA GLN A 787 17.11 27.76 -31.24
C GLN A 787 18.15 28.76 -31.77
N GLY A 788 18.58 29.67 -30.92
CA GLY A 788 19.56 30.70 -31.32
C GLY A 788 19.99 31.60 -30.18
N TYR A 789 21.07 32.30 -30.41
CA TYR A 789 21.59 33.32 -29.51
C TYR A 789 21.61 34.67 -30.24
N LEU A 790 21.30 35.70 -29.50
CA LEU A 790 21.26 37.11 -29.97
C LEU A 790 22.43 37.85 -29.33
N PRO A 791 23.60 37.98 -30.02
CA PRO A 791 24.80 38.59 -29.44
C PRO A 791 24.63 40.11 -29.19
N ILE A 792 25.03 40.57 -28.03
CA ILE A 792 24.96 42.00 -27.64
C ILE A 792 26.35 42.61 -27.33
N GLY A 793 27.38 42.11 -27.97
CA GLY A 793 28.75 42.62 -27.78
C GLY A 793 29.25 42.34 -26.35
N ASP A 794 29.79 43.35 -25.69
CA ASP A 794 30.31 43.25 -24.33
C ASP A 794 29.29 43.56 -23.25
N ALA A 795 28.04 43.85 -23.61
CA ALA A 795 26.98 44.11 -22.66
C ALA A 795 26.58 42.86 -21.92
N THR A 796 26.10 43.03 -20.69
CA THR A 796 25.46 41.91 -19.92
C THR A 796 23.97 41.93 -20.17
N PRO A 797 23.38 40.91 -20.80
CA PRO A 797 21.94 40.85 -21.06
C PRO A 797 21.15 40.99 -19.76
N ASN A 798 20.13 41.81 -19.76
CA ASN A 798 19.30 42.05 -18.57
C ASN A 798 17.85 42.40 -18.87
N ASN A 799 17.49 42.53 -20.15
CA ASN A 799 16.14 42.82 -20.61
C ASN A 799 15.87 42.13 -21.95
N ILE A 800 14.62 41.73 -22.18
CA ILE A 800 14.18 41.21 -23.48
C ILE A 800 12.73 41.57 -23.76
N GLU A 801 12.47 42.09 -24.98
CA GLU A 801 11.13 42.36 -25.46
C GLU A 801 10.96 41.89 -26.90
N VAL A 802 9.74 41.58 -27.30
CA VAL A 802 9.38 41.18 -28.67
C VAL A 802 8.18 41.99 -29.14
N GLY A 803 8.37 42.71 -30.23
CA GLY A 803 7.34 43.52 -30.85
C GLY A 803 6.24 42.68 -31.50
N VAL A 804 5.12 43.28 -31.74
CA VAL A 804 3.97 42.68 -32.43
C VAL A 804 4.26 42.34 -33.90
N ASP A 805 5.32 42.86 -34.45
CA ASP A 805 5.89 42.53 -35.76
C ASP A 805 6.96 41.43 -35.70
N GLY A 806 7.19 40.89 -34.52
CA GLY A 806 8.19 39.86 -34.28
C GLY A 806 9.60 40.36 -34.06
N ARG A 807 9.89 41.65 -34.21
CA ARG A 807 11.23 42.21 -33.93
C ARG A 807 11.59 41.94 -32.47
N ILE A 808 12.86 41.53 -32.25
CA ILE A 808 13.35 41.14 -30.92
C ILE A 808 14.27 42.24 -30.42
N PHE A 809 14.05 42.73 -29.23
CA PHE A 809 14.83 43.76 -28.55
C PHE A 809 15.55 43.11 -27.36
N CYS A 810 16.88 42.96 -27.47
CA CYS A 810 17.71 42.48 -26.40
C CYS A 810 18.41 43.67 -25.74
N GLY A 811 18.12 43.89 -24.46
CA GLY A 811 18.71 44.95 -23.66
C GLY A 811 19.86 44.44 -22.80
N GLY A 812 20.88 45.27 -22.62
CA GLY A 812 22.05 44.89 -21.83
C GLY A 812 22.61 46.04 -21.00
N ALA A 813 23.19 45.66 -19.85
CA ALA A 813 23.92 46.60 -19.01
C ALA A 813 25.32 46.85 -19.60
N VAL A 814 25.59 48.06 -19.95
CA VAL A 814 26.89 48.52 -20.46
C VAL A 814 27.20 49.95 -20.01
N LYS A 815 28.37 50.17 -19.44
CA LYS A 815 28.80 51.49 -18.94
C LYS A 815 29.54 52.35 -20.00
N SER A 816 29.96 51.75 -21.10
CA SER A 816 30.62 52.44 -22.20
C SER A 816 29.63 53.22 -23.06
N ASP A 817 30.12 53.99 -24.01
CA ASP A 817 29.31 54.70 -25.01
C ASP A 817 28.65 53.76 -26.03
N SER A 818 28.86 52.47 -25.91
CA SER A 818 28.22 51.48 -26.75
C SER A 818 26.71 51.41 -26.50
N SER A 819 25.99 50.78 -27.40
CA SER A 819 24.55 50.58 -27.35
C SER A 819 24.14 49.76 -26.11
N ASP A 820 22.97 50.03 -25.57
CA ASP A 820 22.34 49.25 -24.52
C ASP A 820 21.11 48.44 -25.01
N ILE A 821 20.70 48.61 -26.25
CA ILE A 821 19.66 47.85 -26.94
C ILE A 821 20.12 47.40 -28.32
N TRP A 822 19.89 46.10 -28.62
CA TRP A 822 20.10 45.46 -29.92
C TRP A 822 18.75 44.94 -30.43
N MET A 823 18.35 45.50 -31.58
CA MET A 823 17.10 45.14 -32.26
C MET A 823 17.38 44.14 -33.38
N TYR A 824 16.78 42.98 -33.31
CA TYR A 824 16.89 41.91 -34.31
C TYR A 824 15.60 41.78 -35.12
N ASP A 825 15.70 41.16 -36.30
CA ASP A 825 14.53 40.74 -37.07
C ASP A 825 13.71 39.65 -36.33
N SER A 826 12.55 39.31 -36.89
CA SER A 826 11.64 38.33 -36.28
C SER A 826 12.21 36.88 -36.22
N THR A 827 13.31 36.61 -36.92
CA THR A 827 13.99 35.34 -36.90
C THR A 827 15.13 35.29 -35.87
N GLY A 828 15.57 36.44 -35.40
CA GLY A 828 16.76 36.62 -34.56
C GLY A 828 18.08 36.49 -35.32
N ALA A 829 18.05 36.29 -36.65
CA ALA A 829 19.24 36.07 -37.44
C ALA A 829 19.95 37.38 -37.83
N THR A 830 19.20 38.46 -38.01
CA THR A 830 19.73 39.72 -38.50
C THR A 830 19.62 40.82 -37.46
N LEU A 831 20.76 41.41 -37.09
CA LEU A 831 20.79 42.64 -36.29
C LEU A 831 20.35 43.78 -37.17
N LEU A 832 19.19 44.40 -36.87
CA LEU A 832 18.62 45.49 -37.63
C LEU A 832 19.18 46.85 -37.17
N LYS A 833 19.29 47.04 -35.86
CA LYS A 833 19.71 48.29 -35.27
C LYS A 833 20.25 48.10 -33.86
N GLN A 834 21.13 48.94 -33.45
CA GLN A 834 21.57 49.12 -32.07
C GLN A 834 21.50 50.58 -31.67
N PHE A 835 21.12 50.84 -30.41
CA PHE A 835 20.96 52.21 -29.95
C PHE A 835 21.17 52.35 -28.44
N LYS A 836 21.40 53.58 -27.98
CA LYS A 836 21.62 53.90 -26.57
C LYS A 836 20.39 54.58 -26.00
N LEU A 837 19.77 53.95 -24.98
CA LEU A 837 18.70 54.59 -24.19
C LEU A 837 19.29 55.50 -23.12
N GLY A 838 20.19 54.98 -22.32
CA GLY A 838 20.81 55.74 -21.25
C GLY A 838 21.76 56.84 -21.73
N SER A 839 22.13 57.75 -20.83
CA SER A 839 23.24 58.68 -21.00
C SER A 839 24.58 57.94 -20.94
N VAL A 840 25.64 58.58 -21.39
CA VAL A 840 27.01 58.06 -21.28
C VAL A 840 27.34 57.69 -19.84
N GLY A 841 27.89 56.50 -19.64
CA GLY A 841 28.23 55.96 -18.32
C GLY A 841 27.07 55.39 -17.53
N LYS A 842 25.85 55.44 -18.05
CA LYS A 842 24.62 54.88 -17.45
C LYS A 842 24.26 53.57 -18.12
N GLN A 843 23.74 52.64 -17.35
CA GLN A 843 23.36 51.33 -17.82
C GLN A 843 21.89 51.02 -17.55
N LEU A 844 21.28 50.24 -18.43
CA LEU A 844 19.90 49.80 -18.32
C LEU A 844 19.71 48.94 -17.06
N LEU A 845 18.67 49.26 -16.28
CA LEU A 845 18.31 48.42 -15.13
C LEU A 845 17.69 47.06 -15.58
N PRO A 846 17.94 46.00 -14.87
CA PRO A 846 17.34 44.70 -15.19
C PRO A 846 15.81 44.75 -15.17
N ARG A 847 15.18 44.16 -16.19
CA ARG A 847 13.71 44.11 -16.35
C ARG A 847 13.00 45.44 -16.39
N GLN A 848 13.74 46.49 -16.66
CA GLN A 848 13.20 47.84 -16.72
C GLN A 848 13.24 48.42 -18.16
N MET A 849 12.96 47.53 -19.11
CA MET A 849 12.67 47.85 -20.49
C MET A 849 11.29 47.34 -20.85
N ALA A 850 10.49 48.13 -21.53
CA ALA A 850 9.17 47.70 -22.00
C ALA A 850 8.94 48.31 -23.41
N LEU A 851 8.08 47.64 -24.18
CA LEU A 851 7.75 48.05 -25.55
C LEU A 851 6.28 48.47 -25.61
N SER A 852 5.97 49.55 -26.33
CA SER A 852 4.56 49.94 -26.57
C SER A 852 3.76 48.83 -27.21
N GLY A 853 2.46 48.76 -26.92
CA GLY A 853 1.57 47.72 -27.44
C GLY A 853 1.55 47.57 -28.96
N ASP A 854 1.89 48.62 -29.70
CA ASP A 854 2.07 48.63 -31.15
C ASP A 854 3.51 48.27 -31.60
N GLY A 855 4.46 48.15 -30.68
CA GLY A 855 5.83 47.71 -30.95
C GLY A 855 6.76 48.77 -31.54
N TRP A 856 6.41 50.04 -31.46
CA TRP A 856 7.16 51.15 -32.13
C TRP A 856 7.91 52.09 -31.19
N ILE A 857 7.67 51.96 -29.88
CA ILE A 857 8.33 52.79 -28.87
C ILE A 857 8.87 51.94 -27.76
N VAL A 858 10.17 52.00 -27.51
CA VAL A 858 10.83 51.38 -26.35
C VAL A 858 10.90 52.40 -25.23
N VAL A 859 10.56 51.96 -24.03
CA VAL A 859 10.82 52.73 -22.81
C VAL A 859 11.73 51.96 -21.89
N GLY A 860 12.69 52.61 -21.26
CA GLY A 860 13.59 51.95 -20.32
C GLY A 860 14.07 52.86 -19.21
N ILE A 861 14.49 52.24 -18.10
CA ILE A 861 15.04 52.95 -16.94
C ILE A 861 16.52 52.63 -16.81
N THR A 862 17.35 53.66 -16.60
CA THR A 862 18.77 53.48 -16.32
C THR A 862 19.10 53.60 -14.83
N ASP A 863 20.34 53.27 -14.44
CA ASP A 863 20.81 53.19 -13.05
C ASP A 863 20.84 54.53 -12.30
N ASP A 864 20.64 55.67 -12.99
CA ASP A 864 20.35 56.98 -12.42
C ASP A 864 18.86 57.24 -12.20
N GLY A 865 17.99 56.27 -12.54
CA GLY A 865 16.54 56.39 -12.43
C GLY A 865 15.87 57.14 -13.60
N ALA A 866 16.60 57.57 -14.59
CA ALA A 866 16.03 58.28 -15.71
C ALA A 866 15.21 57.33 -16.60
N VAL A 867 13.97 57.73 -16.91
CA VAL A 867 13.13 57.07 -17.90
C VAL A 867 13.39 57.64 -19.28
N THR A 868 13.77 56.79 -20.21
CA THR A 868 13.95 57.17 -21.61
C THR A 868 12.90 56.53 -22.49
N ILE A 869 12.16 57.35 -23.24
CA ILE A 869 11.19 56.93 -24.26
C ILE A 869 11.90 57.07 -25.61
N PHE A 870 12.04 55.98 -26.34
CA PHE A 870 12.81 55.97 -27.58
C PHE A 870 11.96 55.40 -28.74
N PRO A 871 11.72 56.22 -29.78
CA PRO A 871 10.98 55.75 -30.95
C PRO A 871 11.89 54.91 -31.85
N VAL A 872 11.48 53.67 -32.08
CA VAL A 872 12.15 52.70 -32.96
C VAL A 872 11.50 52.65 -34.33
N GLY A 873 10.23 53.05 -34.42
CA GLY A 873 9.47 53.08 -35.66
C GLY A 873 9.12 51.74 -36.25
N PRO A 874 8.49 51.73 -37.45
CA PRO A 874 8.13 50.51 -38.18
C PRO A 874 9.36 49.74 -38.72
#